data_b7029d347323cfd21252d2c26e1876b7
#
_entry.id   b7029d347323cfd21252d2c26e1876b7
#
_cell.length_a   1.000
_cell.length_b   1.000
_cell.length_c   1.000
_cell.angle_alpha   90.00
_cell.angle_beta   90.00
_cell.angle_gamma   90.00
#
_symmetry.space_group_name_H-M   'P 1'
#
loop_
_entity.id
_entity.type
_entity.pdbx_description
1 polymer ?
#
loop_
_entity_poly.entity_id
_entity_poly.type
_entity_poly.pdbx_seq_one_letter_code
_entity_poly.pdbx_strand_id
1 'polypeptide(L)'
;MNFGKQGIIQKKKRLNSSGSRLGTKLGVTVVKLLFIAVIAVIVAGSCLALGAAEGIIASAPDVSTIDVSPEGYATKIYDDGGNEIQTLSTSGSNRIYVDVEDIPITLQHAFIAIEDERFYEHNGIDIKGIFRAGTVFLSTGRMSEGASTITQQLLKNNVFKAYNESTVEKIKRKIQEQYLAVKLETVMDKQTIIGNYLNTINLGNGYYGVQTAAQGYFGKDVSELSLSECAVIASITQSPSSLNPVKYPAENQKRQLKVLNNMRNQGYISQAEYDEAISDDVYARIQDRKIEVASSTYSYFVDALIDQLIKDLMEQKGYTETQATNMIYKNGLQVYSTQNMSMQQIADNVINDPDYYPDNTELSISYSLAVKDTKGNVNYYSHYGLLDYYKKDKGQSNFTLIFKDKDDAQTYIDEYKNSILANGGEVVSESVSYIVQPQMSFTIMDQHTGQVKVIVGGRGEKSGNRTLNRAVDTMRQPGSSIKPLADYGPALDTGAITLATAIDDAPYYYPGENSKLVKNYFVGEYRGLMSVRTALKLSENVPAVKVLAQITPQVGFNYLLKFGFSTLISPKEAVNGNHDVVPSLALGGLTYGVHNIEMCAAYAAIANQGTYTQPVYYTQVKDKDGNVILDNTQPLTHTVLKKSTSWLLTNALESVTAAGTAEAAALSNQPTAGKTGTTQNVTDKWFCGYTPYYTAAIWLGYDDNSKELSGYIDHRKMWRTIMQEIHDNLPTGSFEKPDDIVETEVCSQSGKLPVAGLCDQDPRGSQLVTEYFSKDNNPTDTCDVHIKVTICDDTGEIASANCPHKTTKIMIKKAAIVKNPSNEDETTYTTWDQEYAITEEQLSKVCTAHGGSSSGSTSSGNSSGTTHSTTAPSSTKPTTSSHSNTSGTTRR
;
A
#
# COMPACT_ATOMS: atom_id res chain seq x y z
N MET A 1 -32.34 5.59 87.91
CA MET A 1 -33.13 6.76 87.43
C MET A 1 -34.25 7.06 88.39
N ASN A 2 -34.30 8.25 88.88
CA ASN A 2 -35.32 8.61 89.92
C ASN A 2 -36.56 9.16 89.18
N PHE A 3 -37.62 8.29 89.11
CA PHE A 3 -38.85 8.61 88.43
C PHE A 3 -39.94 9.20 89.35
N GLY A 4 -39.58 9.70 90.61
CA GLY A 4 -40.51 10.31 91.54
C GLY A 4 -40.95 11.69 90.99
N LYS A 5 -42.12 12.19 91.45
CA LYS A 5 -42.70 13.46 91.08
C LYS A 5 -41.71 14.67 91.12
N GLN A 6 -40.76 14.69 92.05
CA GLN A 6 -39.71 15.71 92.11
C GLN A 6 -38.66 15.59 91.07
N GLY A 7 -38.29 14.32 90.61
CA GLY A 7 -37.38 14.12 89.50
C GLY A 7 -37.94 14.52 88.13
N ILE A 8 -39.28 14.34 88.01
CA ILE A 8 -40.00 14.77 86.84
C ILE A 8 -40.05 16.32 86.75
N ILE A 9 -40.29 16.99 87.83
CA ILE A 9 -40.37 18.45 87.95
C ILE A 9 -38.99 19.04 87.66
N GLN A 10 -37.89 18.52 88.19
CA GLN A 10 -36.53 18.98 87.92
C GLN A 10 -36.12 18.73 86.45
N LYS A 11 -36.50 17.58 85.89
CA LYS A 11 -36.22 17.32 84.49
C LYS A 11 -37.01 18.23 83.56
N LYS A 12 -38.29 18.55 83.93
CA LYS A 12 -39.19 19.51 83.23
C LYS A 12 -38.63 20.95 83.34
N LYS A 13 -38.12 21.38 84.51
CA LYS A 13 -37.45 22.67 84.67
C LYS A 13 -36.16 22.78 83.87
N ARG A 14 -35.36 21.73 83.83
CA ARG A 14 -34.09 21.69 83.06
C ARG A 14 -34.34 21.72 81.53
N LEU A 15 -35.41 21.01 81.05
CA LEU A 15 -35.80 21.02 79.66
C LEU A 15 -36.48 22.32 79.21
N ASN A 16 -37.01 23.08 80.18
CA ASN A 16 -37.64 24.39 79.93
C ASN A 16 -36.76 25.58 80.18
N SER A 17 -35.49 25.40 80.61
CA SER A 17 -34.50 26.52 80.78
C SER A 17 -34.20 27.10 79.37
N SER A 18 -33.97 28.43 79.34
CA SER A 18 -33.66 29.13 78.08
C SER A 18 -32.46 28.55 77.35
N GLY A 19 -31.40 28.14 78.12
CA GLY A 19 -30.23 27.49 77.51
C GLY A 19 -30.47 26.10 76.91
N SER A 20 -31.31 25.28 77.57
CA SER A 20 -31.70 23.94 77.06
C SER A 20 -32.59 24.06 75.81
N ARG A 21 -33.53 25.04 75.77
CA ARG A 21 -34.32 25.30 74.57
C ARG A 21 -33.49 25.86 73.40
N LEU A 22 -32.51 26.69 73.68
CA LEU A 22 -31.58 27.22 72.65
C LEU A 22 -30.71 26.12 72.10
N GLY A 23 -30.11 25.27 72.97
CA GLY A 23 -29.27 24.14 72.59
C GLY A 23 -30.04 23.10 71.77
N THR A 24 -31.32 22.81 72.16
CA THR A 24 -32.15 21.86 71.39
C THR A 24 -32.56 22.47 70.04
N LYS A 25 -32.89 23.75 69.97
CA LYS A 25 -33.16 24.43 68.69
C LYS A 25 -31.92 24.46 67.81
N LEU A 26 -30.74 24.79 68.37
CA LEU A 26 -29.48 24.80 67.64
C LEU A 26 -29.13 23.37 67.12
N GLY A 27 -29.24 22.35 67.99
CA GLY A 27 -29.00 20.96 67.60
C GLY A 27 -29.95 20.47 66.52
N VAL A 28 -31.25 20.76 66.58
CA VAL A 28 -32.22 20.44 65.55
C VAL A 28 -31.95 21.18 64.24
N THR A 29 -31.50 22.48 64.35
CA THR A 29 -31.12 23.24 63.15
C THR A 29 -29.89 22.67 62.48
N VAL A 30 -28.85 22.28 63.25
CA VAL A 30 -27.63 21.64 62.73
C VAL A 30 -27.99 20.30 62.05
N VAL A 31 -28.85 19.46 62.69
CA VAL A 31 -29.28 18.19 62.07
C VAL A 31 -30.08 18.44 60.79
N LYS A 32 -30.94 19.45 60.74
CA LYS A 32 -31.64 19.84 59.49
C LYS A 32 -30.68 20.30 58.42
N LEU A 33 -29.71 21.11 58.75
CA LEU A 33 -28.71 21.59 57.77
C LEU A 33 -27.85 20.44 57.25
N LEU A 34 -27.42 19.50 58.15
CA LEU A 34 -26.73 18.27 57.72
C LEU A 34 -27.60 17.41 56.79
N PHE A 35 -28.85 17.24 57.13
CA PHE A 35 -29.79 16.50 56.30
C PHE A 35 -29.99 17.15 54.91
N ILE A 36 -30.13 18.47 54.83
CA ILE A 36 -30.22 19.27 53.59
C ILE A 36 -28.92 19.14 52.81
N ALA A 37 -27.76 19.22 53.50
CA ALA A 37 -26.44 19.06 52.86
C ALA A 37 -26.28 17.64 52.24
N VAL A 38 -26.71 16.60 52.95
CA VAL A 38 -26.69 15.22 52.42
C VAL A 38 -27.61 15.08 51.22
N ILE A 39 -28.83 15.63 51.27
CA ILE A 39 -29.73 15.65 50.12
C ILE A 39 -29.11 16.42 48.96
N ALA A 40 -28.50 17.59 49.21
CA ALA A 40 -27.87 18.40 48.16
C ALA A 40 -26.70 17.66 47.51
N VAL A 41 -25.88 16.91 48.29
CA VAL A 41 -24.79 16.07 47.78
C VAL A 41 -25.34 14.91 46.95
N ILE A 42 -26.45 14.28 47.41
CA ILE A 42 -27.08 13.21 46.66
C ILE A 42 -27.65 13.75 45.33
N VAL A 43 -28.31 14.88 45.36
CA VAL A 43 -28.88 15.51 44.11
C VAL A 43 -27.76 15.93 43.18
N ALA A 44 -26.73 16.62 43.68
CA ALA A 44 -25.56 17.02 42.85
C ALA A 44 -24.84 15.79 42.26
N GLY A 45 -24.61 14.76 43.08
CA GLY A 45 -24.03 13.49 42.60
C GLY A 45 -24.88 12.78 41.54
N SER A 46 -26.20 12.80 41.74
CA SER A 46 -27.15 12.24 40.77
C SER A 46 -27.16 13.03 39.43
N CYS A 47 -27.13 14.36 39.49
CA CYS A 47 -27.06 15.22 38.28
C CYS A 47 -25.72 15.02 37.53
N LEU A 48 -24.60 14.90 38.23
CA LEU A 48 -23.30 14.58 37.65
C LEU A 48 -23.30 13.20 37.02
N ALA A 49 -23.87 12.20 37.67
CA ALA A 49 -23.98 10.84 37.13
C ALA A 49 -24.87 10.78 35.88
N LEU A 50 -25.99 11.50 35.89
CA LEU A 50 -26.90 11.59 34.73
C LEU A 50 -26.22 12.31 33.57
N GLY A 51 -25.55 13.45 33.80
CA GLY A 51 -24.83 14.18 32.75
C GLY A 51 -23.68 13.36 32.16
N ALA A 52 -22.96 12.59 32.98
CA ALA A 52 -21.91 11.67 32.52
C ALA A 52 -22.52 10.53 31.68
N ALA A 53 -23.66 9.96 32.11
CA ALA A 53 -24.37 8.91 31.37
C ALA A 53 -24.88 9.44 30.03
N GLU A 54 -25.43 10.65 29.98
CA GLU A 54 -25.91 11.29 28.76
C GLU A 54 -24.75 11.55 27.78
N GLY A 55 -23.61 12.02 28.25
CA GLY A 55 -22.38 12.16 27.45
C GLY A 55 -21.86 10.84 26.91
N ILE A 56 -21.95 9.75 27.69
CA ILE A 56 -21.58 8.39 27.24
C ILE A 56 -22.57 7.89 26.18
N ILE A 57 -23.87 8.09 26.38
CA ILE A 57 -24.92 7.71 25.44
C ILE A 57 -24.78 8.48 24.11
N ALA A 58 -24.46 9.78 24.17
CA ALA A 58 -24.23 10.58 22.96
C ALA A 58 -23.04 10.12 22.12
N SER A 59 -22.13 9.36 22.72
CA SER A 59 -20.99 8.72 22.02
C SER A 59 -21.26 7.27 21.58
N ALA A 60 -22.51 6.76 21.76
CA ALA A 60 -22.88 5.43 21.27
C ALA A 60 -23.12 5.47 19.75
N PRO A 61 -22.79 4.39 19.03
CA PRO A 61 -23.14 4.29 17.60
C PRO A 61 -24.63 4.41 17.38
N ASP A 62 -25.03 4.88 16.19
CA ASP A 62 -26.46 4.95 15.81
C ASP A 62 -26.95 3.53 15.55
N VAL A 63 -28.12 3.17 16.14
CA VAL A 63 -28.73 1.84 15.99
C VAL A 63 -29.06 1.49 14.56
N SER A 64 -29.34 2.49 13.71
CA SER A 64 -29.60 2.30 12.28
C SER A 64 -28.37 1.88 11.47
N THR A 65 -27.18 2.06 12.05
CA THR A 65 -25.88 1.66 11.45
C THR A 65 -25.28 0.42 12.11
N ILE A 66 -25.94 -0.12 13.13
CA ILE A 66 -25.48 -1.30 13.85
C ILE A 66 -26.01 -2.55 13.16
N ASP A 67 -25.12 -3.29 12.53
CA ASP A 67 -25.37 -4.66 12.12
C ASP A 67 -25.05 -5.60 13.28
N VAL A 68 -26.09 -6.23 13.85
CA VAL A 68 -25.95 -7.30 14.87
C VAL A 68 -26.17 -8.69 14.27
N SER A 69 -26.31 -8.78 12.94
CA SER A 69 -26.40 -10.06 12.26
C SER A 69 -25.19 -10.92 12.63
N PRO A 70 -25.39 -12.25 12.72
CA PRO A 70 -24.27 -13.15 12.97
C PRO A 70 -23.19 -12.88 11.92
N GLU A 71 -22.00 -12.54 12.38
CA GLU A 71 -20.83 -12.50 11.54
C GLU A 71 -20.59 -13.93 11.02
N GLY A 72 -21.07 -14.27 9.82
CA GLY A 72 -21.00 -15.65 9.38
C GLY A 72 -21.25 -15.91 7.92
N TYR A 73 -21.62 -14.88 7.15
CA TYR A 73 -21.59 -15.01 5.71
C TYR A 73 -20.15 -14.81 5.23
N ALA A 74 -19.54 -15.92 4.79
CA ALA A 74 -18.22 -15.83 4.17
C ALA A 74 -18.31 -14.97 2.91
N THR A 75 -17.46 -13.97 2.80
CA THR A 75 -17.36 -13.18 1.57
C THR A 75 -16.77 -14.06 0.47
N LYS A 76 -17.39 -14.03 -0.69
CA LYS A 76 -16.97 -14.76 -1.89
C LYS A 76 -16.32 -13.80 -2.87
N ILE A 77 -15.16 -14.17 -3.39
CA ILE A 77 -14.46 -13.44 -4.43
C ILE A 77 -14.58 -14.24 -5.73
N TYR A 78 -14.97 -13.56 -6.78
CA TYR A 78 -15.11 -14.11 -8.13
C TYR A 78 -14.04 -13.50 -9.04
N ASP A 79 -13.54 -14.30 -10.00
CA ASP A 79 -12.63 -13.82 -11.06
C ASP A 79 -13.37 -12.97 -12.11
N ASP A 80 -12.65 -12.53 -13.14
CA ASP A 80 -13.22 -11.73 -14.23
C ASP A 80 -14.17 -12.56 -15.14
N GLY A 81 -14.14 -13.88 -15.04
CA GLY A 81 -15.07 -14.82 -15.68
C GLY A 81 -16.31 -15.14 -14.82
N GLY A 82 -16.38 -14.66 -13.59
CA GLY A 82 -17.47 -14.93 -12.65
C GLY A 82 -17.35 -16.26 -11.89
N ASN A 83 -16.20 -16.92 -11.93
CA ASN A 83 -15.94 -18.14 -11.15
C ASN A 83 -15.50 -17.77 -9.73
N GLU A 84 -15.99 -18.49 -8.73
CA GLU A 84 -15.52 -18.30 -7.34
C GLU A 84 -14.07 -18.77 -7.21
N ILE A 85 -13.18 -17.85 -6.79
CA ILE A 85 -11.75 -18.11 -6.63
C ILE A 85 -11.31 -18.17 -5.17
N GLN A 86 -12.04 -17.51 -4.28
CA GLN A 86 -11.70 -17.47 -2.87
C GLN A 86 -12.94 -17.20 -2.00
N THR A 87 -13.01 -17.93 -0.91
CA THR A 87 -13.92 -17.61 0.19
C THR A 87 -13.10 -17.02 1.34
N LEU A 88 -13.43 -15.79 1.78
CA LEU A 88 -12.77 -15.15 2.92
C LEU A 88 -13.41 -15.60 4.22
N SER A 89 -12.62 -16.27 5.05
CA SER A 89 -12.99 -16.58 6.43
C SER A 89 -11.96 -15.99 7.40
N THR A 90 -12.41 -15.48 8.54
CA THR A 90 -11.47 -15.10 9.61
C THR A 90 -10.84 -16.37 10.19
N SER A 91 -9.52 -16.42 10.28
CA SER A 91 -8.84 -17.46 11.05
C SER A 91 -9.33 -17.41 12.49
N GLY A 92 -10.12 -18.41 12.90
CA GLY A 92 -10.76 -18.47 14.24
C GLY A 92 -12.29 -18.42 14.22
N SER A 93 -12.95 -18.24 13.10
CA SER A 93 -14.39 -18.44 12.97
C SER A 93 -14.70 -19.82 12.39
N ASN A 94 -14.52 -20.86 13.20
CA ASN A 94 -15.30 -22.09 13.02
C ASN A 94 -16.76 -21.74 13.30
N ARG A 95 -17.44 -21.11 12.33
CA ARG A 95 -18.82 -20.69 12.44
C ARG A 95 -19.57 -21.14 11.20
N ILE A 96 -20.62 -21.91 11.41
CA ILE A 96 -21.57 -22.29 10.38
C ILE A 96 -22.89 -21.64 10.78
N TYR A 97 -23.41 -20.77 9.93
CA TYR A 97 -24.69 -20.11 10.15
C TYR A 97 -25.84 -21.10 9.94
N VAL A 98 -26.91 -20.95 10.72
CA VAL A 98 -28.15 -21.70 10.59
C VAL A 98 -29.31 -20.74 10.83
N ASP A 99 -30.35 -20.83 10.00
CA ASP A 99 -31.57 -20.02 10.18
C ASP A 99 -32.23 -20.36 11.52
N VAL A 100 -32.83 -19.34 12.16
CA VAL A 100 -33.42 -19.52 13.50
C VAL A 100 -34.54 -20.56 13.52
N GLU A 101 -35.23 -20.73 12.40
CA GLU A 101 -36.26 -21.72 12.15
C GLU A 101 -35.72 -23.17 12.20
N ASP A 102 -34.46 -23.36 11.82
CA ASP A 102 -33.77 -24.67 11.82
C ASP A 102 -33.10 -24.96 13.16
N ILE A 103 -33.01 -23.98 14.07
CA ILE A 103 -32.49 -24.16 15.42
C ILE A 103 -33.61 -24.76 16.31
N PRO A 104 -33.47 -25.95 16.88
CA PRO A 104 -34.50 -26.55 17.70
C PRO A 104 -34.96 -25.57 18.79
N ILE A 105 -36.28 -25.46 18.97
CA ILE A 105 -36.86 -24.60 20.01
C ILE A 105 -36.35 -25.02 21.41
N THR A 106 -36.06 -26.31 21.60
CA THR A 106 -35.48 -26.85 22.83
C THR A 106 -34.10 -26.20 23.12
N LEU A 107 -33.28 -26.02 22.10
CA LEU A 107 -31.97 -25.37 22.24
C LEU A 107 -32.14 -23.86 22.54
N GLN A 108 -33.06 -23.17 21.83
CA GLN A 108 -33.39 -21.78 22.11
C GLN A 108 -33.82 -21.59 23.58
N HIS A 109 -34.73 -22.45 24.06
CA HIS A 109 -35.21 -22.44 25.45
C HIS A 109 -34.11 -22.78 26.46
N ALA A 110 -33.15 -23.65 26.14
CA ALA A 110 -32.02 -23.95 27.02
C ALA A 110 -31.14 -22.71 27.28
N PHE A 111 -30.86 -21.93 26.25
CA PHE A 111 -30.12 -20.68 26.39
C PHE A 111 -30.92 -19.58 27.11
N ILE A 112 -32.20 -19.43 26.81
CA ILE A 112 -33.08 -18.46 27.46
C ILE A 112 -33.18 -18.82 28.95
N ALA A 113 -33.40 -20.11 29.30
CA ALA A 113 -33.56 -20.57 30.66
C ALA A 113 -32.32 -20.31 31.56
N ILE A 114 -31.12 -20.31 31.01
CA ILE A 114 -29.90 -20.12 31.77
C ILE A 114 -29.33 -18.72 31.74
N GLU A 115 -29.55 -17.94 30.64
CA GLU A 115 -28.96 -16.63 30.44
C GLU A 115 -29.94 -15.46 30.64
N ASP A 116 -31.24 -15.66 30.30
CA ASP A 116 -32.22 -14.56 30.28
C ASP A 116 -33.67 -15.06 30.45
N GLU A 117 -34.00 -15.53 31.65
CA GLU A 117 -35.27 -16.14 32.03
C GLU A 117 -36.54 -15.39 31.53
N ARG A 118 -36.46 -14.06 31.40
CA ARG A 118 -37.56 -13.17 30.99
C ARG A 118 -37.34 -12.53 29.61
N PHE A 119 -36.56 -13.19 28.76
CA PHE A 119 -36.21 -12.70 27.45
C PHE A 119 -37.41 -12.17 26.64
N TYR A 120 -38.53 -12.90 26.67
CA TYR A 120 -39.76 -12.52 25.97
C TYR A 120 -40.59 -11.46 26.69
N GLU A 121 -40.28 -11.11 27.96
CA GLU A 121 -41.10 -10.19 28.77
C GLU A 121 -40.54 -8.75 28.78
N HIS A 122 -39.24 -8.55 28.62
CA HIS A 122 -38.58 -7.28 28.70
C HIS A 122 -38.25 -6.69 27.30
N ASN A 123 -37.97 -5.39 27.22
CA ASN A 123 -37.55 -4.70 26.01
C ASN A 123 -36.05 -4.31 26.12
N GLY A 124 -35.15 -5.25 25.90
CA GLY A 124 -33.70 -5.07 25.91
C GLY A 124 -33.02 -5.06 27.29
N ILE A 125 -33.73 -4.67 28.33
CA ILE A 125 -33.20 -4.63 29.71
C ILE A 125 -34.16 -5.34 30.66
N ASP A 126 -33.64 -6.28 31.46
CA ASP A 126 -34.41 -6.92 32.53
C ASP A 126 -34.27 -6.14 33.85
N ILE A 127 -35.18 -5.19 34.09
CA ILE A 127 -35.19 -4.35 35.30
C ILE A 127 -35.38 -5.23 36.57
N LYS A 128 -36.25 -6.27 36.54
CA LYS A 128 -36.46 -7.17 37.67
C LYS A 128 -35.19 -7.94 38.00
N GLY A 129 -34.46 -8.40 36.99
CA GLY A 129 -33.17 -9.08 37.14
C GLY A 129 -32.11 -8.19 37.76
N ILE A 130 -32.03 -6.93 37.34
CA ILE A 130 -31.09 -5.93 37.87
C ILE A 130 -31.38 -5.70 39.38
N PHE A 131 -32.63 -5.52 39.75
CA PHE A 131 -33.02 -5.36 41.16
C PHE A 131 -32.69 -6.60 41.99
N ARG A 132 -32.97 -7.80 41.46
CA ARG A 132 -32.61 -9.07 42.11
C ARG A 132 -31.10 -9.17 42.35
N ALA A 133 -30.31 -8.98 41.32
CA ALA A 133 -28.84 -9.01 41.41
C ALA A 133 -28.30 -7.95 42.41
N GLY A 134 -28.91 -6.77 42.44
CA GLY A 134 -28.60 -5.73 43.40
C GLY A 134 -28.87 -6.12 44.84
N THR A 135 -30.02 -6.77 45.12
CA THR A 135 -30.35 -7.26 46.46
C THR A 135 -29.43 -8.38 46.92
N VAL A 136 -29.06 -9.30 46.02
CA VAL A 136 -28.09 -10.36 46.30
C VAL A 136 -26.71 -9.78 46.60
N PHE A 137 -26.27 -8.80 45.85
CA PHE A 137 -25.00 -8.10 46.09
C PHE A 137 -25.00 -7.43 47.48
N LEU A 138 -26.08 -6.70 47.81
CA LEU A 138 -26.19 -6.02 49.09
C LEU A 138 -26.23 -7.00 50.30
N SER A 139 -26.75 -8.21 50.08
CA SER A 139 -26.87 -9.22 51.14
C SER A 139 -25.62 -10.09 51.28
N THR A 140 -24.89 -10.35 50.21
CA THR A 140 -23.77 -11.32 50.19
C THR A 140 -22.42 -10.69 50.00
N GLY A 141 -22.36 -9.42 49.52
CA GLY A 141 -21.12 -8.72 49.13
C GLY A 141 -20.47 -9.29 47.87
N ARG A 142 -21.12 -10.25 47.17
CA ARG A 142 -20.60 -10.89 45.96
C ARG A 142 -21.56 -10.72 44.79
N MET A 143 -21.04 -10.43 43.63
CA MET A 143 -21.78 -10.49 42.37
C MET A 143 -21.91 -11.96 41.95
N SER A 144 -22.87 -12.70 42.47
CA SER A 144 -23.08 -14.13 42.17
C SER A 144 -24.08 -14.38 41.05
N GLU A 145 -24.84 -13.36 40.62
CA GLU A 145 -25.83 -13.47 39.55
C GLU A 145 -25.57 -12.45 38.47
N GLY A 146 -25.63 -12.85 37.19
CA GLY A 146 -25.61 -11.99 36.03
C GLY A 146 -26.98 -11.34 35.78
N ALA A 147 -27.02 -10.08 35.43
CA ALA A 147 -28.25 -9.34 35.06
C ALA A 147 -28.18 -8.82 33.62
N SER A 148 -27.30 -9.36 32.78
CA SER A 148 -27.19 -8.97 31.38
C SER A 148 -28.16 -9.81 30.54
N THR A 149 -28.94 -9.16 29.70
CA THR A 149 -29.88 -9.84 28.79
C THR A 149 -29.15 -10.42 27.57
N ILE A 150 -29.80 -11.34 26.85
CA ILE A 150 -29.31 -11.89 25.58
C ILE A 150 -29.04 -10.75 24.59
N THR A 151 -29.91 -9.74 24.51
CA THR A 151 -29.76 -8.56 23.66
C THR A 151 -28.49 -7.76 23.99
N GLN A 152 -28.19 -7.56 25.27
CA GLN A 152 -26.95 -6.91 25.72
C GLN A 152 -25.72 -7.74 25.41
N GLN A 153 -25.82 -9.08 25.53
CA GLN A 153 -24.71 -9.97 25.19
C GLN A 153 -24.44 -9.99 23.67
N LEU A 154 -25.49 -9.95 22.85
CA LEU A 154 -25.37 -9.82 21.40
C LEU A 154 -24.63 -8.54 21.00
N LEU A 155 -25.02 -7.40 21.55
CA LEU A 155 -24.35 -6.10 21.34
C LEU A 155 -22.89 -6.14 21.83
N LYS A 156 -22.63 -6.69 22.99
CA LYS A 156 -21.29 -6.85 23.53
C LYS A 156 -20.38 -7.63 22.58
N ASN A 157 -20.87 -8.71 22.00
CA ASN A 157 -20.09 -9.62 21.17
C ASN A 157 -19.86 -9.05 19.76
N ASN A 158 -20.87 -8.40 19.15
CA ASN A 158 -20.84 -7.99 17.75
C ASN A 158 -20.45 -6.52 17.56
N VAL A 159 -20.80 -5.64 18.51
CA VAL A 159 -20.57 -4.19 18.37
C VAL A 159 -19.33 -3.72 19.14
N PHE A 160 -19.17 -4.16 20.42
CA PHE A 160 -18.17 -3.58 21.31
C PHE A 160 -16.85 -4.34 21.37
N LYS A 161 -16.78 -5.60 20.97
CA LYS A 161 -15.56 -6.46 20.93
C LYS A 161 -14.62 -6.25 22.13
N ALA A 162 -15.14 -6.48 23.31
CA ALA A 162 -14.55 -6.14 24.62
C ALA A 162 -13.32 -7.01 24.98
N TYR A 163 -12.12 -6.62 24.52
CA TYR A 163 -10.85 -7.24 24.91
C TYR A 163 -9.98 -6.23 25.66
N ASN A 164 -9.41 -6.64 26.81
CA ASN A 164 -8.44 -5.88 27.64
C ASN A 164 -8.87 -4.47 28.05
N GLU A 165 -10.16 -4.26 28.32
CA GLU A 165 -10.72 -2.96 28.73
C GLU A 165 -10.33 -2.56 30.15
N SER A 166 -10.05 -1.28 30.34
CA SER A 166 -9.95 -0.64 31.65
C SER A 166 -11.32 -0.62 32.38
N THR A 167 -11.31 -0.38 33.67
CA THR A 167 -12.56 -0.28 34.46
C THR A 167 -13.50 0.81 33.96
N VAL A 168 -12.96 1.93 33.51
CA VAL A 168 -13.75 3.06 32.97
C VAL A 168 -14.40 2.70 31.64
N GLU A 169 -13.66 2.04 30.75
CA GLU A 169 -14.18 1.56 29.47
C GLU A 169 -15.29 0.53 29.66
N LYS A 170 -15.14 -0.39 30.61
CA LYS A 170 -16.19 -1.35 30.98
C LYS A 170 -17.49 -0.67 31.43
N ILE A 171 -17.38 0.38 32.24
CA ILE A 171 -18.56 1.14 32.69
C ILE A 171 -19.20 1.87 31.51
N LYS A 172 -18.38 2.57 30.69
CA LYS A 172 -18.84 3.27 29.49
C LYS A 172 -19.58 2.32 28.55
N ARG A 173 -18.97 1.21 28.21
CA ARG A 173 -19.56 0.17 27.37
C ARG A 173 -20.87 -0.36 27.97
N LYS A 174 -20.91 -0.64 29.29
CA LYS A 174 -22.11 -1.20 29.92
C LYS A 174 -23.31 -0.26 29.86
N ILE A 175 -23.08 1.08 29.96
CA ILE A 175 -24.13 2.08 29.78
C ILE A 175 -24.60 2.12 28.30
N GLN A 176 -23.67 2.07 27.36
CA GLN A 176 -23.99 2.02 25.92
C GLN A 176 -24.72 0.72 25.54
N GLU A 177 -24.32 -0.45 26.06
CA GLU A 177 -25.02 -1.71 25.86
C GLU A 177 -26.49 -1.64 26.30
N GLN A 178 -26.75 -1.07 27.48
CA GLN A 178 -28.13 -0.92 27.99
C GLN A 178 -28.96 0.00 27.10
N TYR A 179 -28.41 1.14 26.73
CA TYR A 179 -29.10 2.08 25.83
C TYR A 179 -29.39 1.46 24.46
N LEU A 180 -28.39 0.83 23.85
CA LEU A 180 -28.52 0.22 22.53
C LEU A 180 -29.42 -1.01 22.55
N ALA A 181 -29.44 -1.81 23.64
CA ALA A 181 -30.34 -2.94 23.77
C ALA A 181 -31.81 -2.54 23.72
N VAL A 182 -32.17 -1.44 24.40
CA VAL A 182 -33.54 -0.89 24.31
C VAL A 182 -33.84 -0.39 22.90
N LYS A 183 -32.89 0.27 22.25
CA LYS A 183 -33.07 0.77 20.88
C LYS A 183 -33.17 -0.35 19.88
N LEU A 184 -32.31 -1.38 19.99
CA LEU A 184 -32.30 -2.52 19.08
C LEU A 184 -33.63 -3.26 19.06
N GLU A 185 -34.24 -3.48 20.24
CA GLU A 185 -35.56 -4.14 20.34
C GLU A 185 -36.73 -3.27 19.84
N THR A 186 -36.50 -2.01 19.48
CA THR A 186 -37.51 -1.22 18.74
C THR A 186 -37.50 -1.45 17.23
N VAL A 187 -36.40 -2.04 16.70
CA VAL A 187 -36.21 -2.23 15.25
C VAL A 187 -35.99 -3.72 14.87
N MET A 188 -35.79 -4.61 15.84
CA MET A 188 -35.54 -6.03 15.63
C MET A 188 -36.39 -6.86 16.60
N ASP A 189 -37.04 -7.91 16.10
CA ASP A 189 -37.87 -8.79 16.90
C ASP A 189 -37.03 -9.82 17.72
N LYS A 190 -37.68 -10.46 18.67
CA LYS A 190 -37.08 -11.42 19.59
C LYS A 190 -36.52 -12.68 18.91
N GLN A 191 -37.16 -13.17 17.85
CA GLN A 191 -36.71 -14.33 17.11
C GLN A 191 -35.42 -14.03 16.37
N THR A 192 -35.35 -12.88 15.70
CA THR A 192 -34.13 -12.41 15.04
C THR A 192 -33.00 -12.20 16.04
N ILE A 193 -33.28 -11.64 17.23
CA ILE A 193 -32.28 -11.41 18.28
C ILE A 193 -31.72 -12.74 18.80
N ILE A 194 -32.58 -13.72 19.12
CA ILE A 194 -32.12 -15.02 19.64
C ILE A 194 -31.37 -15.81 18.56
N GLY A 195 -31.83 -15.79 17.31
CA GLY A 195 -31.14 -16.40 16.18
C GLY A 195 -29.73 -15.83 15.97
N ASN A 196 -29.61 -14.51 15.97
CA ASN A 196 -28.31 -13.82 15.87
C ASN A 196 -27.39 -14.15 17.05
N TYR A 197 -27.92 -14.20 18.28
CA TYR A 197 -27.16 -14.58 19.47
C TYR A 197 -26.63 -16.02 19.38
N LEU A 198 -27.48 -16.98 19.01
CA LEU A 198 -27.13 -18.40 18.92
C LEU A 198 -26.11 -18.68 17.82
N ASN A 199 -26.12 -17.90 16.75
CA ASN A 199 -25.11 -17.97 15.69
C ASN A 199 -23.81 -17.22 16.02
N THR A 200 -23.78 -16.42 17.11
CA THR A 200 -22.61 -15.55 17.43
C THR A 200 -21.78 -16.09 18.58
N ILE A 201 -22.41 -16.72 19.56
CA ILE A 201 -21.80 -17.00 20.87
C ILE A 201 -20.60 -17.94 20.76
N ASN A 202 -19.56 -17.65 21.57
CA ASN A 202 -18.40 -18.53 21.73
C ASN A 202 -18.77 -19.72 22.63
N LEU A 203 -18.59 -20.91 22.09
CA LEU A 203 -18.94 -22.20 22.76
C LEU A 203 -17.72 -23.09 23.02
N GLY A 204 -16.52 -22.48 23.16
CA GLY A 204 -15.30 -23.21 23.47
C GLY A 204 -14.66 -23.90 22.26
N ASN A 205 -13.42 -24.38 22.37
CA ASN A 205 -12.63 -25.03 21.31
C ASN A 205 -12.54 -24.25 19.96
N GLY A 206 -12.76 -22.91 19.99
CA GLY A 206 -12.84 -22.12 18.78
C GLY A 206 -14.19 -22.25 18.04
N TYR A 207 -15.18 -22.92 18.60
CA TYR A 207 -16.52 -23.03 18.01
C TYR A 207 -17.35 -21.79 18.32
N TYR A 208 -17.78 -21.10 17.27
CA TYR A 208 -18.67 -19.96 17.35
C TYR A 208 -20.00 -20.30 16.69
N GLY A 209 -21.10 -20.07 17.41
CA GLY A 209 -22.46 -20.47 17.01
C GLY A 209 -22.79 -21.94 17.28
N VAL A 210 -24.10 -22.19 17.39
CA VAL A 210 -24.63 -23.48 17.83
C VAL A 210 -24.47 -24.61 16.81
N GLN A 211 -24.52 -24.31 15.50
CA GLN A 211 -24.31 -25.31 14.45
C GLN A 211 -22.87 -25.84 14.49
N THR A 212 -21.90 -24.94 14.61
CA THR A 212 -20.49 -25.33 14.72
C THR A 212 -20.23 -26.15 16.00
N ALA A 213 -20.85 -25.77 17.13
CA ALA A 213 -20.74 -26.51 18.37
C ALA A 213 -21.39 -27.89 18.28
N ALA A 214 -22.53 -28.01 17.61
CA ALA A 214 -23.21 -29.29 17.37
C ALA A 214 -22.32 -30.24 16.56
N GLN A 215 -21.75 -29.75 15.47
CA GLN A 215 -20.84 -30.56 14.64
C GLN A 215 -19.53 -30.90 15.41
N GLY A 216 -18.95 -29.91 16.09
CA GLY A 216 -17.67 -30.08 16.78
C GLY A 216 -17.77 -31.04 17.97
N TYR A 217 -18.78 -30.93 18.79
CA TYR A 217 -18.92 -31.77 19.98
C TYR A 217 -19.63 -33.08 19.71
N PHE A 218 -20.65 -33.10 18.87
CA PHE A 218 -21.51 -34.27 18.66
C PHE A 218 -21.43 -34.87 17.25
N GLY A 219 -20.88 -34.14 16.26
CA GLY A 219 -20.83 -34.56 14.85
C GLY A 219 -22.21 -34.62 14.21
N LYS A 220 -23.12 -33.76 14.64
CA LYS A 220 -24.53 -33.71 14.23
C LYS A 220 -24.86 -32.31 13.67
N ASP A 221 -25.89 -32.25 12.86
CA ASP A 221 -26.59 -31.02 12.59
C ASP A 221 -27.28 -30.51 13.86
N VAL A 222 -27.41 -29.18 13.99
CA VAL A 222 -28.05 -28.59 15.18
C VAL A 222 -29.49 -29.03 15.35
N SER A 223 -30.20 -29.29 14.25
CA SER A 223 -31.57 -29.76 14.21
C SER A 223 -31.74 -31.19 14.78
N GLU A 224 -30.65 -31.96 14.85
CA GLU A 224 -30.64 -33.36 15.34
C GLU A 224 -30.24 -33.48 16.82
N LEU A 225 -30.03 -32.37 17.52
CA LEU A 225 -29.62 -32.40 18.92
C LEU A 225 -30.73 -32.88 19.86
N SER A 226 -30.40 -33.82 20.77
CA SER A 226 -31.29 -34.21 21.87
C SER A 226 -31.37 -33.12 22.95
N LEU A 227 -32.35 -33.17 23.84
CA LEU A 227 -32.51 -32.25 24.97
C LEU A 227 -31.24 -32.19 25.85
N SER A 228 -30.65 -33.35 26.14
CA SER A 228 -29.42 -33.44 26.93
C SER A 228 -28.23 -32.76 26.23
N GLU A 229 -28.08 -32.93 24.90
CA GLU A 229 -27.05 -32.29 24.08
C GLU A 229 -27.28 -30.78 24.00
N CYS A 230 -28.52 -30.31 23.83
CA CYS A 230 -28.88 -28.89 23.89
C CYS A 230 -28.47 -28.26 25.23
N ALA A 231 -28.72 -28.95 26.34
CA ALA A 231 -28.36 -28.46 27.67
C ALA A 231 -26.83 -28.44 27.91
N VAL A 232 -26.07 -29.37 27.31
CA VAL A 232 -24.59 -29.36 27.32
C VAL A 232 -24.07 -28.11 26.59
N ILE A 233 -24.55 -27.84 25.39
CA ILE A 233 -24.12 -26.68 24.60
C ILE A 233 -24.46 -25.37 25.32
N ALA A 234 -25.70 -25.22 25.82
CA ALA A 234 -26.12 -24.03 26.56
C ALA A 234 -25.32 -23.80 27.85
N SER A 235 -24.79 -24.85 28.44
CA SER A 235 -24.02 -24.77 29.69
C SER A 235 -22.62 -24.18 29.51
N ILE A 236 -22.11 -24.02 28.27
CA ILE A 236 -20.77 -23.50 27.97
C ILE A 236 -20.69 -21.97 28.12
N THR A 237 -21.80 -21.26 27.93
CA THR A 237 -21.91 -19.82 27.74
C THR A 237 -21.16 -18.93 28.73
N GLN A 238 -21.28 -19.17 30.02
CA GLN A 238 -20.75 -18.28 31.07
C GLN A 238 -19.21 -18.16 31.05
N SER A 239 -18.55 -19.29 30.76
CA SER A 239 -17.09 -19.39 30.75
C SER A 239 -16.63 -20.48 29.78
N PRO A 240 -16.54 -20.19 28.48
CA PRO A 240 -16.22 -21.19 27.45
C PRO A 240 -14.90 -21.94 27.68
N SER A 241 -13.97 -21.34 28.39
CA SER A 241 -12.67 -21.96 28.73
C SER A 241 -12.77 -22.95 29.88
N SER A 242 -13.56 -22.65 30.92
CA SER A 242 -13.66 -23.47 32.15
C SER A 242 -14.89 -24.41 32.17
N LEU A 243 -15.84 -24.21 31.27
CA LEU A 243 -17.04 -25.03 31.08
C LEU A 243 -17.00 -25.84 29.79
N ASN A 244 -15.82 -25.99 29.20
CA ASN A 244 -15.61 -26.78 28.00
C ASN A 244 -15.93 -28.27 28.28
N PRO A 245 -16.88 -28.92 27.57
CA PRO A 245 -17.33 -30.25 27.87
C PRO A 245 -16.29 -31.35 27.58
N VAL A 246 -15.31 -31.08 26.72
CA VAL A 246 -14.18 -31.97 26.41
C VAL A 246 -13.13 -31.90 27.52
N LYS A 247 -12.74 -30.69 27.90
CA LYS A 247 -11.64 -30.43 28.85
C LYS A 247 -12.09 -30.58 30.31
N TYR A 248 -13.32 -30.17 30.61
CA TYR A 248 -13.87 -30.10 31.96
C TYR A 248 -15.30 -30.66 32.00
N PRO A 249 -15.49 -31.96 31.67
CA PRO A 249 -16.83 -32.56 31.57
C PRO A 249 -17.62 -32.46 32.88
N ALA A 250 -16.99 -32.67 34.04
CA ALA A 250 -17.65 -32.60 35.33
C ALA A 250 -18.18 -31.20 35.69
N GLU A 251 -17.47 -30.14 35.30
CA GLU A 251 -17.92 -28.76 35.55
C GLU A 251 -19.05 -28.37 34.59
N ASN A 252 -18.95 -28.81 33.35
CA ASN A 252 -20.02 -28.63 32.37
C ASN A 252 -21.29 -29.37 32.81
N GLN A 253 -21.19 -30.64 33.28
CA GLN A 253 -22.31 -31.43 33.74
C GLN A 253 -23.07 -30.79 34.93
N LYS A 254 -22.34 -30.20 35.88
CA LYS A 254 -22.98 -29.46 37.00
C LYS A 254 -23.84 -28.32 36.46
N ARG A 255 -23.35 -27.62 35.38
CA ARG A 255 -24.12 -26.53 34.81
C ARG A 255 -25.22 -27.03 33.87
N GLN A 256 -25.05 -28.13 33.17
CA GLN A 256 -26.08 -28.81 32.36
C GLN A 256 -27.29 -29.18 33.24
N LEU A 257 -27.06 -29.74 34.41
CA LEU A 257 -28.13 -30.03 35.36
C LEU A 257 -28.86 -28.75 35.81
N LYS A 258 -28.16 -27.64 35.94
CA LYS A 258 -28.78 -26.33 36.22
C LYS A 258 -29.62 -25.84 35.06
N VAL A 259 -29.16 -26.00 33.81
CA VAL A 259 -29.93 -25.64 32.61
C VAL A 259 -31.22 -26.43 32.57
N LEU A 260 -31.16 -27.76 32.67
CA LEU A 260 -32.35 -28.64 32.68
C LEU A 260 -33.32 -28.32 33.80
N ASN A 261 -32.82 -28.07 35.01
CA ASN A 261 -33.65 -27.68 36.15
C ASN A 261 -34.35 -26.33 35.92
N ASN A 262 -33.64 -25.35 35.33
CA ASN A 262 -34.24 -24.06 34.96
C ASN A 262 -35.32 -24.23 33.91
N MET A 263 -35.06 -25.02 32.86
CA MET A 263 -36.04 -25.30 31.79
C MET A 263 -37.33 -25.93 32.37
N ARG A 264 -37.17 -26.88 33.27
CA ARG A 264 -38.33 -27.49 33.96
C ARG A 264 -39.09 -26.47 34.82
N ASN A 265 -38.38 -25.69 35.64
CA ASN A 265 -39.01 -24.73 36.56
C ASN A 265 -39.71 -23.59 35.82
N GLN A 266 -39.22 -23.25 34.60
CA GLN A 266 -39.83 -22.24 33.74
C GLN A 266 -40.91 -22.82 32.81
N GLY A 267 -41.14 -24.14 32.86
CA GLY A 267 -42.20 -24.80 32.11
C GLY A 267 -41.88 -25.10 30.64
N TYR A 268 -40.60 -25.03 30.24
CA TYR A 268 -40.15 -25.37 28.90
C TYR A 268 -40.08 -26.88 28.65
N ILE A 269 -39.87 -27.66 29.71
CA ILE A 269 -39.88 -29.14 29.69
C ILE A 269 -40.71 -29.71 30.84
N SER A 270 -41.26 -30.89 30.63
CA SER A 270 -41.96 -31.65 31.66
C SER A 270 -41.00 -32.34 32.63
N GLN A 271 -41.53 -32.86 33.73
CA GLN A 271 -40.75 -33.68 34.69
C GLN A 271 -40.19 -34.94 34.00
N ALA A 272 -40.97 -35.60 33.14
CA ALA A 272 -40.57 -36.80 32.43
C ALA A 272 -39.38 -36.54 31.46
N GLU A 273 -39.43 -35.48 30.69
CA GLU A 273 -38.33 -35.06 29.82
C GLU A 273 -37.08 -34.69 30.61
N TYR A 274 -37.23 -34.04 31.76
CA TYR A 274 -36.11 -33.75 32.65
C TYR A 274 -35.47 -35.05 33.15
N ASP A 275 -36.28 -36.03 33.63
CA ASP A 275 -35.79 -37.32 34.16
C ASP A 275 -35.09 -38.15 33.07
N GLU A 276 -35.60 -38.12 31.84
CA GLU A 276 -34.96 -38.74 30.68
C GLU A 276 -33.62 -38.10 30.38
N ALA A 277 -33.56 -36.73 30.28
CA ALA A 277 -32.34 -35.99 29.93
C ALA A 277 -31.23 -36.15 30.97
N ILE A 278 -31.54 -36.27 32.27
CA ILE A 278 -30.51 -36.48 33.30
C ILE A 278 -30.02 -37.93 33.37
N SER A 279 -30.81 -38.89 32.83
CA SER A 279 -30.41 -40.30 32.75
C SER A 279 -29.57 -40.60 31.51
N ASP A 280 -29.50 -39.70 30.55
CA ASP A 280 -28.73 -39.84 29.33
C ASP A 280 -27.23 -39.64 29.58
N ASP A 281 -26.40 -40.63 29.20
CA ASP A 281 -24.93 -40.52 29.24
C ASP A 281 -24.40 -39.71 28.07
N VAL A 282 -24.77 -38.42 28.00
CA VAL A 282 -24.43 -37.49 26.91
C VAL A 282 -22.93 -37.27 26.78
N TYR A 283 -22.19 -37.33 27.91
CA TYR A 283 -20.74 -37.05 27.92
C TYR A 283 -19.91 -38.15 27.25
N ALA A 284 -20.41 -39.39 27.17
CA ALA A 284 -19.76 -40.45 26.42
C ALA A 284 -19.73 -40.25 24.91
N ARG A 285 -20.59 -39.36 24.39
CA ARG A 285 -20.67 -39.05 22.96
C ARG A 285 -19.84 -37.83 22.54
N ILE A 286 -19.33 -37.07 23.50
CA ILE A 286 -18.63 -35.81 23.24
C ILE A 286 -17.21 -36.09 22.71
N GLN A 287 -16.85 -35.45 21.60
CA GLN A 287 -15.53 -35.54 21.00
C GLN A 287 -15.06 -34.13 20.57
N ASP A 288 -13.76 -33.93 20.48
CA ASP A 288 -13.17 -32.73 19.89
C ASP A 288 -12.88 -33.02 18.41
N ARG A 289 -13.85 -32.75 17.56
CA ARG A 289 -13.71 -32.90 16.11
C ARG A 289 -13.15 -31.60 15.54
N LYS A 290 -11.97 -31.67 14.94
CA LYS A 290 -11.45 -30.56 14.18
C LYS A 290 -12.34 -30.33 12.96
N ILE A 291 -13.08 -29.25 12.97
CA ILE A 291 -13.79 -28.77 11.78
C ILE A 291 -12.72 -28.05 10.94
N GLU A 292 -12.24 -28.74 9.90
CA GLU A 292 -11.34 -28.10 8.93
C GLU A 292 -12.15 -27.11 8.09
N VAL A 293 -12.15 -25.85 8.51
CA VAL A 293 -12.39 -24.75 7.58
C VAL A 293 -11.09 -24.59 6.84
N ALA A 294 -11.05 -24.93 5.56
CA ALA A 294 -9.88 -24.78 4.72
C ALA A 294 -9.44 -23.32 4.74
N SER A 295 -8.47 -22.99 5.56
CA SER A 295 -7.78 -21.71 5.48
C SER A 295 -6.79 -21.82 4.35
N SER A 296 -7.25 -21.62 3.11
CA SER A 296 -6.34 -21.48 1.97
C SER A 296 -5.55 -20.18 2.14
N THR A 297 -4.26 -20.24 1.88
CA THR A 297 -3.44 -19.03 1.77
C THR A 297 -3.94 -18.24 0.56
N TYR A 298 -4.34 -16.99 0.77
CA TYR A 298 -4.82 -16.10 -0.30
C TYR A 298 -3.70 -15.79 -1.27
N SER A 299 -4.04 -15.57 -2.54
CA SER A 299 -3.08 -15.06 -3.52
C SER A 299 -2.63 -13.64 -3.16
N TYR A 300 -1.51 -13.19 -3.73
CA TYR A 300 -1.06 -11.79 -3.58
C TYR A 300 -2.08 -10.80 -4.16
N PHE A 301 -2.82 -11.21 -5.20
CA PHE A 301 -3.90 -10.42 -5.76
C PHE A 301 -5.04 -10.22 -4.75
N VAL A 302 -5.47 -11.30 -4.09
CA VAL A 302 -6.55 -11.24 -3.08
C VAL A 302 -6.14 -10.38 -1.89
N ASP A 303 -4.87 -10.43 -1.44
CA ASP A 303 -4.40 -9.55 -0.38
C ASP A 303 -4.51 -8.07 -0.80
N ALA A 304 -4.02 -7.70 -1.99
CA ALA A 304 -4.12 -6.33 -2.51
C ALA A 304 -5.58 -5.88 -2.73
N LEU A 305 -6.45 -6.78 -3.18
CA LEU A 305 -7.88 -6.55 -3.28
C LEU A 305 -8.52 -6.21 -1.94
N ILE A 306 -8.18 -6.96 -0.88
CA ILE A 306 -8.69 -6.71 0.47
C ILE A 306 -8.25 -5.33 0.97
N ASP A 307 -7.00 -4.93 0.72
CA ASP A 307 -6.50 -3.61 1.12
C ASP A 307 -7.22 -2.48 0.37
N GLN A 308 -7.49 -2.66 -0.94
CA GLN A 308 -8.32 -1.69 -1.67
C GLN A 308 -9.75 -1.64 -1.12
N LEU A 309 -10.37 -2.78 -0.84
CA LEU A 309 -11.73 -2.83 -0.28
C LEU A 309 -11.82 -2.09 1.07
N ILE A 310 -10.84 -2.29 1.95
CA ILE A 310 -10.77 -1.57 3.23
C ILE A 310 -10.71 -0.07 2.97
N LYS A 311 -9.80 0.37 2.11
CA LYS A 311 -9.62 1.78 1.76
C LYS A 311 -10.90 2.38 1.19
N ASP A 312 -11.51 1.73 0.20
CA ASP A 312 -12.70 2.24 -0.48
C ASP A 312 -13.93 2.29 0.46
N LEU A 313 -14.10 1.31 1.35
CA LEU A 313 -15.14 1.35 2.39
C LEU A 313 -14.92 2.51 3.38
N MET A 314 -13.67 2.80 3.74
CA MET A 314 -13.35 3.94 4.59
C MET A 314 -13.61 5.27 3.88
N GLU A 315 -13.17 5.43 2.64
CA GLU A 315 -13.27 6.68 1.89
C GLU A 315 -14.70 6.97 1.39
N GLN A 316 -15.39 5.95 0.84
CA GLN A 316 -16.69 6.13 0.21
C GLN A 316 -17.88 5.95 1.17
N LYS A 317 -17.74 5.14 2.24
CA LYS A 317 -18.81 4.85 3.21
C LYS A 317 -18.55 5.47 4.59
N GLY A 318 -17.37 6.06 4.82
CA GLY A 318 -17.02 6.65 6.12
C GLY A 318 -16.79 5.62 7.23
N TYR A 319 -16.51 4.37 6.88
CA TYR A 319 -16.25 3.31 7.85
C TYR A 319 -14.87 3.51 8.52
N THR A 320 -14.75 3.08 9.77
CA THR A 320 -13.44 2.87 10.37
C THR A 320 -12.79 1.62 9.77
N GLU A 321 -11.47 1.50 9.83
CA GLU A 321 -10.75 0.32 9.36
C GLU A 321 -11.32 -0.98 9.95
N THR A 322 -11.68 -0.97 11.24
CA THR A 322 -12.30 -2.11 11.92
C THR A 322 -13.66 -2.46 11.33
N GLN A 323 -14.50 -1.45 11.03
CA GLN A 323 -15.80 -1.67 10.40
C GLN A 323 -15.65 -2.20 8.98
N ALA A 324 -14.74 -1.62 8.19
CA ALA A 324 -14.45 -2.09 6.85
C ALA A 324 -13.94 -3.54 6.84
N THR A 325 -13.00 -3.87 7.72
CA THR A 325 -12.49 -5.24 7.89
C THR A 325 -13.61 -6.22 8.26
N ASN A 326 -14.48 -5.84 9.20
CA ASN A 326 -15.61 -6.69 9.58
C ASN A 326 -16.59 -6.87 8.43
N MET A 327 -16.89 -5.80 7.69
CA MET A 327 -17.74 -5.85 6.50
C MET A 327 -17.21 -6.88 5.50
N ILE A 328 -15.89 -6.86 5.23
CA ILE A 328 -15.25 -7.75 4.27
C ILE A 328 -15.26 -9.22 4.73
N TYR A 329 -14.96 -9.49 5.98
CA TYR A 329 -14.75 -10.86 6.43
C TYR A 329 -16.00 -11.56 6.96
N LYS A 330 -17.11 -10.83 7.21
CA LYS A 330 -18.20 -11.32 8.05
C LYS A 330 -19.61 -11.06 7.53
N ASN A 331 -19.76 -10.20 6.50
CA ASN A 331 -21.08 -9.78 6.04
C ASN A 331 -21.48 -10.39 4.68
N GLY A 332 -20.77 -11.45 4.23
CA GLY A 332 -21.17 -12.21 3.05
C GLY A 332 -21.16 -11.40 1.77
N LEU A 333 -20.11 -10.60 1.57
CA LEU A 333 -20.00 -9.84 0.34
C LEU A 333 -19.77 -10.75 -0.88
N GLN A 334 -20.28 -10.31 -2.01
CA GLN A 334 -19.95 -10.87 -3.32
C GLN A 334 -19.03 -9.87 -4.03
N VAL A 335 -17.74 -10.21 -4.13
CA VAL A 335 -16.71 -9.34 -4.69
C VAL A 335 -16.37 -9.81 -6.10
N TYR A 336 -16.72 -9.04 -7.10
CA TYR A 336 -16.39 -9.32 -8.51
C TYR A 336 -15.03 -8.69 -8.81
N SER A 337 -13.96 -9.49 -8.66
CA SER A 337 -12.60 -9.04 -8.87
C SER A 337 -12.26 -8.91 -10.36
N THR A 338 -11.16 -8.25 -10.65
CA THR A 338 -10.63 -8.10 -12.01
C THR A 338 -9.59 -9.16 -12.35
N GLN A 339 -9.28 -10.07 -11.42
CA GLN A 339 -8.26 -11.10 -11.58
C GLN A 339 -8.63 -12.06 -12.72
N ASN A 340 -7.69 -12.30 -13.62
CA ASN A 340 -7.79 -13.37 -14.62
C ASN A 340 -6.97 -14.57 -14.16
N MET A 341 -7.65 -15.65 -13.79
CA MET A 341 -7.01 -16.83 -13.22
C MET A 341 -6.07 -17.55 -14.20
N SER A 342 -6.39 -17.55 -15.49
CA SER A 342 -5.53 -18.16 -16.50
C SER A 342 -4.22 -17.39 -16.66
N MET A 343 -4.29 -16.06 -16.77
CA MET A 343 -3.10 -15.19 -16.82
C MET A 343 -2.28 -15.27 -15.53
N GLN A 344 -2.94 -15.34 -14.37
CA GLN A 344 -2.28 -15.48 -13.08
C GLN A 344 -1.47 -16.78 -13.01
N GLN A 345 -2.06 -17.88 -13.43
CA GLN A 345 -1.39 -19.19 -13.43
C GLN A 345 -0.17 -19.22 -14.35
N ILE A 346 -0.27 -18.61 -15.55
CA ILE A 346 0.88 -18.47 -16.46
C ILE A 346 2.00 -17.70 -15.79
N ALA A 347 1.70 -16.57 -15.16
CA ALA A 347 2.69 -15.76 -14.49
C ALA A 347 3.34 -16.48 -13.29
N ASP A 348 2.54 -17.14 -12.46
CA ASP A 348 3.00 -17.91 -11.31
C ASP A 348 3.92 -19.07 -11.74
N ASN A 349 3.56 -19.79 -12.80
CA ASN A 349 4.37 -20.87 -13.34
C ASN A 349 5.75 -20.37 -13.79
N VAL A 350 5.80 -19.32 -14.61
CA VAL A 350 7.06 -18.80 -15.16
C VAL A 350 7.95 -18.18 -14.07
N ILE A 351 7.37 -17.45 -13.13
CA ILE A 351 8.13 -16.81 -12.05
C ILE A 351 8.72 -17.83 -11.07
N ASN A 352 8.06 -18.95 -10.89
CA ASN A 352 8.53 -20.01 -9.99
C ASN A 352 9.30 -21.11 -10.71
N ASP A 353 9.46 -21.04 -12.03
CA ASP A 353 10.22 -22.03 -12.82
C ASP A 353 11.73 -21.93 -12.49
N PRO A 354 12.34 -22.99 -11.92
CA PRO A 354 13.75 -22.98 -11.51
C PRO A 354 14.71 -22.75 -12.68
N ASP A 355 14.34 -23.06 -13.92
CA ASP A 355 15.20 -22.91 -15.09
C ASP A 355 15.60 -21.44 -15.39
N TYR A 356 14.86 -20.49 -14.84
CA TYR A 356 15.20 -19.07 -14.95
C TYR A 356 16.21 -18.58 -13.91
N TYR A 357 16.60 -19.41 -12.94
CA TYR A 357 17.43 -19.00 -11.80
C TYR A 357 18.70 -19.83 -11.70
N PRO A 358 19.76 -19.32 -11.05
CA PRO A 358 20.95 -20.12 -10.77
C PRO A 358 20.66 -21.33 -9.87
N ASP A 359 21.40 -22.42 -10.04
CA ASP A 359 21.30 -23.64 -9.22
C ASP A 359 21.51 -23.39 -7.72
N ASN A 360 22.33 -22.39 -7.37
CA ASN A 360 22.62 -21.99 -5.98
C ASN A 360 21.62 -20.90 -5.53
N THR A 361 20.47 -21.32 -5.07
CA THR A 361 19.46 -20.41 -4.56
C THR A 361 19.80 -19.99 -3.13
N GLU A 362 20.05 -18.69 -2.94
CA GLU A 362 20.22 -18.07 -1.62
C GLU A 362 18.88 -17.90 -0.92
N LEU A 363 18.93 -17.73 0.41
CA LEU A 363 17.75 -17.54 1.24
C LEU A 363 17.88 -16.26 2.08
N SER A 364 16.78 -15.56 2.28
CA SER A 364 16.63 -14.62 3.40
C SER A 364 15.76 -15.23 4.48
N ILE A 365 15.71 -14.58 5.65
CA ILE A 365 14.89 -15.04 6.77
C ILE A 365 13.92 -13.98 7.25
N SER A 366 12.73 -14.44 7.64
CA SER A 366 11.89 -13.73 8.58
C SER A 366 11.95 -14.46 9.93
N TYR A 367 12.50 -13.82 10.95
CA TYR A 367 12.74 -14.40 12.26
C TYR A 367 12.01 -13.60 13.33
N SER A 368 11.33 -14.30 14.22
CA SER A 368 10.75 -13.74 15.43
C SER A 368 10.98 -14.64 16.63
N LEU A 369 11.38 -14.05 17.75
CA LEU A 369 11.65 -14.73 19.00
C LEU A 369 11.00 -13.91 20.14
N ALA A 370 10.22 -14.58 20.98
CA ALA A 370 9.72 -14.01 22.23
C ALA A 370 10.38 -14.70 23.41
N VAL A 371 11.01 -13.91 24.28
CA VAL A 371 11.71 -14.40 25.47
C VAL A 371 11.16 -13.73 26.71
N LYS A 372 10.78 -14.54 27.70
CA LYS A 372 10.39 -14.08 29.03
C LYS A 372 11.64 -13.89 29.89
N ASP A 373 11.90 -12.68 30.33
CA ASP A 373 13.05 -12.35 31.17
C ASP A 373 12.89 -12.86 32.62
N THR A 374 13.96 -12.77 33.38
CA THR A 374 13.99 -13.19 34.81
C THR A 374 13.04 -12.37 35.70
N LYS A 375 12.50 -11.25 35.22
CA LYS A 375 11.52 -10.40 35.89
C LYS A 375 10.08 -10.72 35.48
N GLY A 376 9.89 -11.62 34.51
CA GLY A 376 8.59 -12.03 34.00
C GLY A 376 8.07 -11.22 32.81
N ASN A 377 8.82 -10.27 32.26
CA ASN A 377 8.42 -9.50 31.08
C ASN A 377 8.73 -10.30 29.83
N VAL A 378 7.85 -10.22 28.83
CA VAL A 378 8.08 -10.81 27.50
C VAL A 378 8.68 -9.77 26.59
N ASN A 379 9.88 -10.05 26.08
CA ASN A 379 10.61 -9.22 25.13
C ASN A 379 10.58 -9.87 23.75
N TYR A 380 10.43 -9.07 22.69
CA TYR A 380 10.32 -9.54 21.31
C TYR A 380 11.56 -9.16 20.52
N TYR A 381 12.09 -10.09 19.77
CA TYR A 381 13.28 -9.95 18.93
C TYR A 381 12.95 -10.38 17.50
N SER A 382 13.60 -9.77 16.52
CA SER A 382 13.34 -10.01 15.10
C SER A 382 14.63 -10.17 14.30
N HIS A 383 14.49 -10.52 13.02
CA HIS A 383 15.63 -10.53 12.07
C HIS A 383 16.33 -9.16 11.98
N TYR A 384 15.66 -8.02 12.21
CA TYR A 384 16.32 -6.72 12.29
C TYR A 384 17.25 -6.63 13.51
N GLY A 385 16.85 -7.20 14.64
CA GLY A 385 17.72 -7.28 15.82
C GLY A 385 18.93 -8.19 15.57
N LEU A 386 18.75 -9.28 14.82
CA LEU A 386 19.87 -10.14 14.38
C LEU A 386 20.82 -9.37 13.46
N LEU A 387 20.29 -8.61 12.48
CA LEU A 387 21.10 -7.76 11.60
C LEU A 387 21.93 -6.75 12.39
N ASP A 388 21.31 -6.05 13.34
CA ASP A 388 21.94 -5.08 14.22
C ASP A 388 23.03 -5.72 15.10
N TYR A 389 22.78 -6.90 15.65
CA TYR A 389 23.72 -7.64 16.45
C TYR A 389 25.02 -7.94 15.66
N TYR A 390 24.90 -8.46 14.44
CA TYR A 390 26.10 -8.72 13.64
C TYR A 390 26.79 -7.44 13.15
N LYS A 391 26.03 -6.44 12.71
CA LYS A 391 26.63 -5.18 12.22
C LYS A 391 27.26 -4.34 13.34
N LYS A 392 26.58 -4.18 14.47
CA LYS A 392 26.98 -3.26 15.55
C LYS A 392 27.76 -3.96 16.65
N ASP A 393 27.28 -5.09 17.18
CA ASP A 393 27.89 -5.74 18.34
C ASP A 393 29.06 -6.62 17.95
N LYS A 394 28.98 -7.28 16.77
CA LYS A 394 30.08 -8.09 16.22
C LYS A 394 31.01 -7.31 15.29
N GLY A 395 30.67 -6.08 14.91
CA GLY A 395 31.48 -5.22 14.03
C GLY A 395 31.55 -5.67 12.57
N GLN A 396 30.62 -6.52 12.11
CA GLN A 396 30.55 -7.01 10.74
C GLN A 396 29.72 -6.06 9.88
N SER A 397 30.27 -4.90 9.50
CA SER A 397 29.54 -3.84 8.78
C SER A 397 28.86 -4.30 7.49
N ASN A 398 29.41 -5.31 6.80
CA ASN A 398 28.90 -5.85 5.54
C ASN A 398 27.96 -7.05 5.73
N PHE A 399 27.57 -7.40 6.97
CA PHE A 399 26.65 -8.50 7.20
C PHE A 399 25.28 -8.20 6.57
N THR A 400 24.69 -9.21 5.92
CA THR A 400 23.35 -9.15 5.30
C THR A 400 22.49 -10.30 5.82
N LEU A 401 21.17 -10.20 5.63
CA LEU A 401 20.23 -11.28 5.96
C LEU A 401 20.07 -12.28 4.81
N ILE A 402 21.06 -12.40 3.95
CA ILE A 402 21.09 -13.35 2.83
C ILE A 402 22.07 -14.48 3.17
N PHE A 403 21.60 -15.69 3.13
CA PHE A 403 22.30 -16.89 3.55
C PHE A 403 22.39 -17.88 2.39
N LYS A 404 23.41 -18.70 2.41
CA LYS A 404 23.66 -19.71 1.39
C LYS A 404 22.57 -20.80 1.39
N ASP A 405 22.18 -21.26 2.57
CA ASP A 405 21.17 -22.29 2.79
C ASP A 405 20.56 -22.15 4.20
N LYS A 406 19.66 -23.08 4.55
CA LYS A 406 18.98 -23.09 5.85
C LYS A 406 19.93 -23.33 7.02
N ASP A 407 20.94 -24.18 6.84
CA ASP A 407 21.88 -24.55 7.90
C ASP A 407 22.81 -23.38 8.21
N ASP A 408 23.23 -22.66 7.17
CA ASP A 408 23.97 -21.40 7.31
C ASP A 408 23.15 -20.37 8.10
N ALA A 409 21.89 -20.12 7.70
CA ALA A 409 21.01 -19.20 8.41
C ALA A 409 20.78 -19.60 9.87
N GLN A 410 20.56 -20.90 10.14
CA GLN A 410 20.32 -21.41 11.49
C GLN A 410 21.52 -21.17 12.40
N THR A 411 22.73 -21.28 11.88
CA THR A 411 23.96 -21.01 12.64
C THR A 411 23.96 -19.57 13.20
N TYR A 412 23.61 -18.58 12.38
CA TYR A 412 23.53 -17.18 12.80
C TYR A 412 22.35 -16.92 13.75
N ILE A 413 21.21 -17.57 13.52
CA ILE A 413 20.04 -17.48 14.40
C ILE A 413 20.37 -18.03 15.78
N ASP A 414 21.01 -19.20 15.87
CA ASP A 414 21.35 -19.85 17.16
C ASP A 414 22.37 -19.02 17.95
N GLU A 415 23.37 -18.43 17.29
CA GLU A 415 24.33 -17.54 17.95
C GLU A 415 23.64 -16.30 18.53
N TYR A 416 22.76 -15.64 17.75
CA TYR A 416 21.99 -14.50 18.20
C TYR A 416 21.05 -14.86 19.35
N LYS A 417 20.29 -15.95 19.23
CA LYS A 417 19.39 -16.47 20.29
C LYS A 417 20.18 -16.75 21.57
N ASN A 418 21.31 -17.42 21.48
CA ASN A 418 22.16 -17.73 22.64
C ASN A 418 22.68 -16.43 23.30
N SER A 419 22.98 -15.38 22.55
CA SER A 419 23.38 -14.08 23.11
C SER A 419 22.26 -13.43 23.92
N ILE A 420 21.01 -13.57 23.50
CA ILE A 420 19.84 -13.08 24.22
C ILE A 420 19.61 -13.89 25.49
N LEU A 421 19.72 -15.22 25.42
CA LEU A 421 19.48 -16.12 26.53
C LEU A 421 20.62 -16.11 27.58
N ALA A 422 21.80 -15.61 27.24
CA ALA A 422 22.95 -15.49 28.18
C ALA A 422 22.64 -14.64 29.42
N ASN A 423 21.67 -13.73 29.35
CA ASN A 423 21.21 -12.92 30.48
C ASN A 423 20.13 -13.60 31.34
N GLY A 424 19.82 -14.86 31.07
CA GLY A 424 18.75 -15.63 31.71
C GLY A 424 17.38 -15.29 31.10
N GLY A 425 16.66 -16.29 30.65
CA GLY A 425 15.32 -16.14 30.06
C GLY A 425 14.79 -17.46 29.54
N GLU A 426 13.49 -17.50 29.32
CA GLU A 426 12.79 -18.67 28.79
C GLU A 426 12.15 -18.32 27.45
N VAL A 427 12.37 -19.15 26.42
CA VAL A 427 11.75 -18.95 25.10
C VAL A 427 10.25 -19.21 25.21
N VAL A 428 9.44 -18.21 24.91
CA VAL A 428 7.96 -18.30 24.88
C VAL A 428 7.50 -18.77 23.50
N SER A 429 8.07 -18.21 22.44
CA SER A 429 7.78 -18.60 21.08
C SER A 429 8.97 -18.27 20.16
N GLU A 430 9.14 -19.07 19.13
CA GLU A 430 10.15 -18.87 18.09
C GLU A 430 9.56 -19.26 16.73
N SER A 431 9.83 -18.45 15.72
CA SER A 431 9.40 -18.71 14.34
C SER A 431 10.47 -18.27 13.35
N VAL A 432 10.76 -19.13 12.41
CA VAL A 432 11.68 -18.85 11.29
C VAL A 432 10.96 -19.20 10.00
N SER A 433 10.93 -18.25 9.06
CA SER A 433 10.52 -18.50 7.68
C SER A 433 11.70 -18.24 6.75
N TYR A 434 11.94 -19.13 5.82
CA TYR A 434 13.00 -19.04 4.83
C TYR A 434 12.41 -18.57 3.51
N ILE A 435 12.97 -17.53 2.94
CA ILE A 435 12.46 -16.85 1.73
C ILE A 435 13.52 -16.95 0.66
N VAL A 436 13.23 -17.62 -0.44
CA VAL A 436 14.16 -17.75 -1.57
C VAL A 436 14.58 -16.39 -2.12
N GLN A 437 15.84 -16.26 -2.56
CA GLN A 437 16.39 -15.04 -3.11
C GLN A 437 17.12 -15.31 -4.43
N PRO A 438 17.20 -14.37 -5.37
CA PRO A 438 16.51 -13.06 -5.37
C PRO A 438 15.01 -13.20 -5.52
N GLN A 439 14.30 -12.09 -5.23
CA GLN A 439 12.86 -11.97 -5.31
C GLN A 439 12.39 -11.26 -6.57
N MET A 440 11.10 -11.42 -6.88
CA MET A 440 10.45 -10.79 -8.03
C MET A 440 9.10 -10.20 -7.66
N SER A 441 8.67 -9.23 -8.45
CA SER A 441 7.26 -8.84 -8.53
C SER A 441 6.83 -8.65 -9.98
N PHE A 442 5.57 -8.97 -10.26
CA PHE A 442 5.01 -8.89 -11.60
C PHE A 442 3.55 -8.45 -11.54
N THR A 443 3.19 -7.48 -12.38
CA THR A 443 1.82 -6.97 -12.50
C THR A 443 1.42 -6.91 -13.96
N ILE A 444 0.19 -7.35 -14.28
CA ILE A 444 -0.45 -7.12 -15.58
C ILE A 444 -1.70 -6.28 -15.37
N MET A 445 -1.89 -5.29 -16.23
CA MET A 445 -3.02 -4.39 -16.23
C MET A 445 -3.61 -4.25 -17.64
N ASP A 446 -4.92 -4.24 -17.74
CA ASP A 446 -5.62 -3.76 -18.93
C ASP A 446 -5.55 -2.24 -18.93
N GLN A 447 -4.78 -1.67 -19.87
CA GLN A 447 -4.54 -0.24 -19.96
C GLN A 447 -5.80 0.58 -20.26
N HIS A 448 -6.82 0.00 -20.87
CA HIS A 448 -8.04 0.69 -21.27
C HIS A 448 -9.03 0.84 -20.12
N THR A 449 -9.11 -0.18 -19.27
CA THR A 449 -10.07 -0.23 -18.16
C THR A 449 -9.48 0.06 -16.80
N GLY A 450 -8.15 0.03 -16.65
CA GLY A 450 -7.50 0.13 -15.35
C GLY A 450 -7.54 -1.16 -14.53
N GLN A 451 -8.14 -2.23 -15.05
CA GLN A 451 -8.28 -3.49 -14.35
C GLN A 451 -6.94 -4.21 -14.19
N VAL A 452 -6.53 -4.46 -12.97
CA VAL A 452 -5.38 -5.30 -12.66
C VAL A 452 -5.78 -6.76 -12.88
N LYS A 453 -5.09 -7.46 -13.77
CA LYS A 453 -5.41 -8.84 -14.14
C LYS A 453 -4.57 -9.86 -13.39
N VAL A 454 -3.33 -9.50 -13.06
CA VAL A 454 -2.35 -10.39 -12.43
C VAL A 454 -1.54 -9.62 -11.40
N ILE A 455 -1.30 -10.23 -10.25
CA ILE A 455 -0.27 -9.81 -9.29
C ILE A 455 0.52 -11.01 -8.79
N VAL A 456 1.83 -10.98 -8.99
CA VAL A 456 2.78 -11.83 -8.31
C VAL A 456 3.62 -10.96 -7.38
N GLY A 457 3.45 -11.13 -6.08
CA GLY A 457 4.11 -10.31 -5.05
C GLY A 457 5.42 -10.92 -4.52
N GLY A 458 5.84 -12.07 -5.06
CA GLY A 458 7.08 -12.72 -4.67
C GLY A 458 7.29 -14.07 -5.35
N ARG A 459 8.54 -14.52 -5.36
CA ARG A 459 8.97 -15.84 -5.81
C ARG A 459 8.89 -16.84 -4.65
N GLY A 460 8.51 -18.09 -4.93
CA GLY A 460 8.36 -19.16 -3.96
C GLY A 460 6.96 -19.26 -3.37
N GLU A 461 6.74 -20.24 -2.50
CA GLU A 461 5.46 -20.44 -1.83
C GLU A 461 5.13 -19.28 -0.87
N LYS A 462 3.94 -18.79 -0.97
CA LYS A 462 3.40 -17.77 -0.07
C LYS A 462 3.11 -18.40 1.29
N SER A 463 3.78 -17.94 2.34
CA SER A 463 3.77 -18.56 3.68
C SER A 463 2.53 -18.25 4.52
N GLY A 464 1.68 -17.31 4.10
CA GLY A 464 0.48 -16.91 4.85
C GLY A 464 -0.27 -15.77 4.20
N ASN A 465 -1.40 -15.39 4.80
CA ASN A 465 -2.22 -14.27 4.33
C ASN A 465 -1.62 -12.94 4.77
N ARG A 466 -1.77 -11.91 3.92
CA ARG A 466 -1.27 -10.54 4.16
C ARG A 466 0.24 -10.51 4.46
N THR A 467 1.00 -11.35 3.78
CA THR A 467 2.47 -11.30 3.77
C THR A 467 2.95 -10.27 2.75
N LEU A 468 4.22 -9.84 2.85
CA LEU A 468 4.83 -8.82 2.01
C LEU A 468 4.54 -9.07 0.52
N ASN A 469 3.79 -8.17 -0.10
CA ASN A 469 3.47 -8.15 -1.53
C ASN A 469 4.37 -7.13 -2.23
N ARG A 470 5.45 -7.60 -2.87
CA ARG A 470 6.45 -6.72 -3.48
C ARG A 470 5.93 -5.92 -4.69
N ALA A 471 4.75 -6.26 -5.19
CA ALA A 471 4.13 -5.48 -6.27
C ALA A 471 3.49 -4.18 -5.77
N VAL A 472 3.00 -4.16 -4.52
CA VAL A 472 2.24 -3.04 -3.96
C VAL A 472 2.83 -2.45 -2.67
N ASP A 473 3.63 -3.23 -1.90
CA ASP A 473 4.14 -2.78 -0.60
C ASP A 473 5.60 -2.34 -0.65
N THR A 474 6.38 -2.82 -1.64
CA THR A 474 7.82 -2.56 -1.69
C THR A 474 8.16 -1.43 -2.65
N MET A 475 8.87 -0.42 -2.15
CA MET A 475 9.39 0.68 -2.95
C MET A 475 10.81 0.34 -3.42
N ARG A 476 11.07 0.45 -4.74
CA ARG A 476 12.35 0.16 -5.36
C ARG A 476 12.74 1.26 -6.35
N GLN A 477 14.05 1.47 -6.50
CA GLN A 477 14.56 2.43 -7.46
C GLN A 477 14.27 1.94 -8.89
N PRO A 478 13.56 2.72 -9.72
CA PRO A 478 13.18 2.28 -11.07
C PRO A 478 14.36 2.29 -12.06
N GLY A 479 15.45 2.99 -11.74
CA GLY A 479 16.54 3.17 -12.68
C GLY A 479 16.08 3.76 -14.00
N SER A 480 16.69 3.36 -15.10
CA SER A 480 16.40 3.92 -16.45
C SER A 480 14.97 3.66 -16.95
N SER A 481 14.15 2.84 -16.28
CA SER A 481 12.74 2.69 -16.66
C SER A 481 11.89 3.93 -16.36
N ILE A 482 12.41 4.88 -15.58
CA ILE A 482 11.75 6.17 -15.34
C ILE A 482 11.86 7.15 -16.51
N LYS A 483 12.86 7.00 -17.40
CA LYS A 483 13.19 7.96 -18.45
C LYS A 483 12.01 8.33 -19.36
N PRO A 484 11.18 7.39 -19.84
CA PRO A 484 9.99 7.74 -20.62
C PRO A 484 8.99 8.61 -19.86
N LEU A 485 8.96 8.50 -18.52
CA LEU A 485 7.95 9.12 -17.66
C LEU A 485 8.39 10.48 -17.11
N ALA A 486 9.67 10.61 -16.74
CA ALA A 486 10.22 11.83 -16.13
C ALA A 486 10.89 12.79 -17.12
N ASP A 487 11.48 12.27 -18.20
CA ASP A 487 12.32 13.04 -19.10
C ASP A 487 11.70 13.20 -20.48
N TYR A 488 11.73 12.10 -21.27
CA TYR A 488 11.39 12.12 -22.69
C TYR A 488 9.91 12.40 -22.96
N GLY A 489 9.01 11.76 -22.20
CA GLY A 489 7.57 11.99 -22.32
C GLY A 489 7.19 13.44 -22.05
N PRO A 490 7.55 14.02 -20.89
CA PRO A 490 7.33 15.43 -20.59
C PRO A 490 7.97 16.38 -21.60
N ALA A 491 9.19 16.10 -22.06
CA ALA A 491 9.89 16.96 -23.01
C ALA A 491 9.25 16.94 -24.40
N LEU A 492 8.78 15.78 -24.87
CA LEU A 492 7.98 15.65 -26.09
C LEU A 492 6.62 16.33 -25.95
N ASP A 493 5.96 16.17 -24.80
CA ASP A 493 4.61 16.71 -24.57
C ASP A 493 4.58 18.24 -24.52
N THR A 494 5.62 18.84 -23.93
CA THR A 494 5.81 20.29 -23.88
C THR A 494 6.36 20.87 -25.20
N GLY A 495 6.78 20.02 -26.14
CA GLY A 495 7.38 20.45 -27.40
C GLY A 495 8.84 20.96 -27.25
N ALA A 496 9.48 20.71 -26.13
CA ALA A 496 10.88 21.08 -25.90
C ALA A 496 11.83 20.25 -26.76
N ILE A 497 11.48 19.04 -27.13
CA ILE A 497 12.22 18.14 -28.01
C ILE A 497 11.28 17.46 -29.00
N THR A 498 11.88 16.87 -30.03
CA THR A 498 11.27 15.87 -30.93
C THR A 498 12.07 14.57 -30.86
N LEU A 499 11.58 13.51 -31.45
CA LEU A 499 12.34 12.23 -31.53
C LEU A 499 13.63 12.37 -32.34
N ALA A 500 13.66 13.33 -33.30
CA ALA A 500 14.82 13.65 -34.11
C ALA A 500 15.83 14.58 -33.41
N THR A 501 15.43 15.30 -32.36
CA THR A 501 16.33 16.27 -31.68
C THR A 501 17.64 15.60 -31.33
N ALA A 502 18.74 16.20 -31.84
CA ALA A 502 20.10 15.72 -31.60
C ALA A 502 20.60 16.17 -30.23
N ILE A 503 21.12 15.24 -29.46
CA ILE A 503 21.74 15.47 -28.15
C ILE A 503 23.16 14.90 -28.20
N ASP A 504 24.12 15.68 -27.77
CA ASP A 504 25.52 15.23 -27.71
C ASP A 504 25.75 14.37 -26.44
N ASP A 505 25.94 13.08 -26.60
CA ASP A 505 26.42 12.17 -25.56
C ASP A 505 27.92 12.35 -25.40
N ALA A 506 28.30 13.33 -24.60
CA ALA A 506 29.67 13.70 -24.25
C ALA A 506 29.75 13.95 -22.73
N PRO A 507 30.93 13.93 -22.11
CA PRO A 507 31.11 14.19 -20.69
C PRO A 507 30.28 15.35 -20.19
N TYR A 508 29.46 15.11 -19.20
CA TYR A 508 28.49 16.06 -18.65
C TYR A 508 28.39 15.94 -17.13
N TYR A 509 28.39 17.05 -16.43
CA TYR A 509 28.26 17.10 -14.97
C TYR A 509 26.84 17.45 -14.57
N TYR A 510 26.38 16.88 -13.48
CA TYR A 510 25.04 17.19 -12.98
C TYR A 510 24.90 18.70 -12.71
N PRO A 511 23.82 19.33 -13.17
CA PRO A 511 23.56 20.73 -12.87
C PRO A 511 23.57 21.03 -11.38
N GLY A 512 24.38 21.99 -10.94
CA GLY A 512 24.55 22.32 -9.52
C GLY A 512 25.59 21.48 -8.77
N GLU A 513 26.08 20.39 -9.34
CA GLU A 513 27.08 19.50 -8.75
C GLU A 513 28.31 19.38 -9.68
N ASN A 514 29.11 20.46 -9.80
CA ASN A 514 30.21 20.56 -10.77
C ASN A 514 31.28 19.44 -10.67
N SER A 515 31.31 18.67 -9.62
CA SER A 515 32.27 17.57 -9.41
C SER A 515 31.70 16.18 -9.72
N LYS A 516 30.38 16.05 -9.98
CA LYS A 516 29.72 14.75 -10.20
C LYS A 516 29.43 14.52 -11.66
N LEU A 517 30.24 13.66 -12.28
CA LEU A 517 30.10 13.26 -13.67
C LEU A 517 28.91 12.30 -13.85
N VAL A 518 28.08 12.54 -14.85
CA VAL A 518 27.06 11.60 -15.32
C VAL A 518 27.75 10.44 -16.04
N LYS A 519 27.56 9.21 -15.55
CA LYS A 519 28.18 8.00 -16.13
C LYS A 519 27.15 7.26 -17.00
N ASN A 520 27.55 6.91 -18.22
CA ASN A 520 26.84 5.94 -19.03
C ASN A 520 27.06 4.51 -18.48
N TYR A 521 26.31 3.52 -18.99
CA TYR A 521 26.47 2.11 -18.59
C TYR A 521 27.89 1.61 -18.86
N PHE A 522 28.45 1.93 -20.05
CA PHE A 522 29.86 1.70 -20.36
C PHE A 522 30.65 2.94 -19.91
N VAL A 523 31.33 2.79 -18.78
CA VAL A 523 32.06 3.89 -18.16
C VAL A 523 33.23 4.33 -19.06
N GLY A 524 33.26 5.65 -19.36
CA GLY A 524 34.31 6.24 -20.17
C GLY A 524 34.04 6.24 -21.69
N GLU A 525 32.95 5.63 -22.12
CA GLU A 525 32.50 5.64 -23.52
C GLU A 525 31.36 6.64 -23.73
N TYR A 526 31.52 7.47 -24.74
CA TYR A 526 30.53 8.48 -25.19
C TYR A 526 30.34 8.38 -26.68
N ARG A 527 29.10 8.42 -27.13
CA ARG A 527 28.76 8.16 -28.53
C ARG A 527 28.74 9.41 -29.42
N GLY A 528 28.74 10.59 -28.79
CA GLY A 528 28.63 11.85 -29.52
C GLY A 528 27.19 12.22 -29.90
N LEU A 529 27.00 12.93 -31.01
CA LEU A 529 25.67 13.38 -31.44
C LEU A 529 24.76 12.20 -31.80
N MET A 530 23.59 12.15 -31.19
CA MET A 530 22.57 11.14 -31.45
C MET A 530 21.16 11.74 -31.31
N SER A 531 20.19 11.16 -32.01
CA SER A 531 18.79 11.54 -31.84
C SER A 531 18.21 11.06 -30.48
N VAL A 532 17.17 11.75 -30.01
CA VAL A 532 16.38 11.35 -28.81
C VAL A 532 15.90 9.90 -28.94
N ARG A 533 15.41 9.48 -30.12
CA ARG A 533 15.05 8.09 -30.39
C ARG A 533 16.20 7.11 -30.09
N THR A 534 17.38 7.43 -30.61
CA THR A 534 18.58 6.59 -30.40
C THR A 534 19.01 6.58 -28.94
N ALA A 535 18.99 7.72 -28.27
CA ALA A 535 19.32 7.84 -26.84
C ALA A 535 18.36 7.00 -25.96
N LEU A 536 17.07 7.03 -26.26
CA LEU A 536 16.06 6.22 -25.57
C LEU A 536 16.24 4.72 -25.85
N LYS A 537 16.46 4.36 -27.12
CA LYS A 537 16.72 3.01 -27.59
C LYS A 537 17.89 2.34 -26.89
N LEU A 538 19.02 3.07 -26.76
CA LEU A 538 20.25 2.61 -26.14
C LEU A 538 20.29 2.87 -24.63
N SER A 539 19.33 3.62 -24.11
CA SER A 539 19.21 3.97 -22.68
C SER A 539 20.39 4.80 -22.14
N GLU A 540 20.98 5.66 -22.97
CA GLU A 540 22.10 6.51 -22.55
C GLU A 540 21.70 7.46 -21.42
N ASN A 541 22.62 7.70 -20.48
CA ASN A 541 22.31 8.47 -19.28
C ASN A 541 22.53 9.97 -19.48
N VAL A 542 23.58 10.36 -20.19
CA VAL A 542 23.90 11.77 -20.42
C VAL A 542 22.79 12.47 -21.19
N PRO A 543 22.26 11.93 -22.30
CA PRO A 543 21.12 12.52 -22.99
C PRO A 543 19.89 12.68 -22.09
N ALA A 544 19.57 11.69 -21.24
CA ALA A 544 18.41 11.77 -20.34
C ALA A 544 18.54 12.92 -19.35
N VAL A 545 19.71 13.06 -18.70
CA VAL A 545 19.96 14.17 -17.75
C VAL A 545 19.91 15.51 -18.44
N LYS A 546 20.44 15.62 -19.68
CA LYS A 546 20.36 16.86 -20.47
C LYS A 546 18.92 17.23 -20.85
N VAL A 547 18.10 16.25 -21.23
CA VAL A 547 16.67 16.44 -21.50
C VAL A 547 15.93 16.93 -20.27
N LEU A 548 16.12 16.27 -19.12
CA LEU A 548 15.50 16.72 -17.87
C LEU A 548 15.96 18.12 -17.46
N ALA A 549 17.25 18.44 -17.66
CA ALA A 549 17.78 19.77 -17.37
C ALA A 549 17.13 20.85 -18.26
N GLN A 550 16.81 20.54 -19.52
CA GLN A 550 16.15 21.45 -20.45
C GLN A 550 14.71 21.79 -20.01
N ILE A 551 13.94 20.81 -19.51
CA ILE A 551 12.56 21.03 -19.05
C ILE A 551 12.46 21.33 -17.55
N THR A 552 13.53 21.17 -16.80
CA THR A 552 13.71 21.23 -15.35
C THR A 552 13.20 19.99 -14.60
N PRO A 553 13.87 19.60 -13.49
CA PRO A 553 13.42 18.47 -12.65
C PRO A 553 12.01 18.65 -12.09
N GLN A 554 11.55 19.89 -11.87
CA GLN A 554 10.20 20.16 -11.38
C GLN A 554 9.13 19.74 -12.39
N VAL A 555 9.36 19.92 -13.68
CA VAL A 555 8.43 19.48 -14.73
C VAL A 555 8.36 17.95 -14.74
N GLY A 556 9.49 17.27 -14.75
CA GLY A 556 9.53 15.79 -14.66
C GLY A 556 8.78 15.27 -13.43
N PHE A 557 9.05 15.83 -12.26
CA PHE A 557 8.37 15.49 -11.01
C PHE A 557 6.84 15.67 -11.10
N ASN A 558 6.37 16.79 -11.68
CA ASN A 558 4.94 17.04 -11.84
C ASN A 558 4.25 16.04 -12.78
N TYR A 559 4.96 15.58 -13.83
CA TYR A 559 4.44 14.54 -14.71
C TYR A 559 4.38 13.18 -14.00
N LEU A 560 5.36 12.84 -13.17
CA LEU A 560 5.33 11.62 -12.37
C LEU A 560 4.12 11.60 -11.42
N LEU A 561 3.79 12.74 -10.77
CA LEU A 561 2.57 12.84 -9.96
C LEU A 561 1.30 12.60 -10.81
N LYS A 562 1.26 13.10 -12.05
CA LYS A 562 0.14 12.81 -12.96
C LYS A 562 0.11 11.36 -13.43
N PHE A 563 1.24 10.68 -13.51
CA PHE A 563 1.33 9.26 -13.77
C PHE A 563 0.92 8.37 -12.59
N GLY A 564 0.53 8.97 -11.45
CA GLY A 564 -0.02 8.27 -10.30
C GLY A 564 1.00 7.81 -9.26
N PHE A 565 2.24 8.28 -9.31
CA PHE A 565 3.24 7.95 -8.29
C PHE A 565 2.92 8.63 -6.96
N SER A 566 2.79 7.84 -5.91
CA SER A 566 2.42 8.28 -4.56
C SER A 566 3.60 8.43 -3.60
N THR A 567 4.78 7.90 -3.97
CA THR A 567 5.95 7.77 -3.09
C THR A 567 6.94 8.94 -3.20
N LEU A 568 6.67 9.88 -4.09
CA LEU A 568 7.55 10.98 -4.42
C LEU A 568 7.57 12.06 -3.32
N ILE A 569 8.78 12.53 -3.01
CA ILE A 569 8.99 13.55 -1.98
C ILE A 569 9.20 14.91 -2.62
N SER A 570 8.30 15.85 -2.34
CA SER A 570 8.45 17.24 -2.78
C SER A 570 9.50 17.98 -1.92
N PRO A 571 10.06 19.12 -2.40
CA PRO A 571 10.98 19.94 -1.59
C PRO A 571 10.40 20.44 -0.25
N LYS A 572 9.07 20.54 -0.15
CA LYS A 572 8.38 20.93 1.09
C LYS A 572 8.32 19.80 2.12
N GLU A 573 8.34 18.56 1.65
CA GLU A 573 8.25 17.33 2.44
C GLU A 573 9.62 16.67 2.63
N ALA A 574 10.70 17.40 2.30
CA ALA A 574 12.07 16.88 2.30
C ALA A 574 12.43 16.17 3.62
N VAL A 575 12.92 14.94 3.52
CA VAL A 575 13.33 14.11 4.65
C VAL A 575 14.85 14.19 4.78
N ASN A 576 15.33 14.74 5.87
CA ASN A 576 16.78 15.00 6.08
C ASN A 576 17.43 15.78 4.93
N GLY A 577 16.68 16.68 4.29
CA GLY A 577 17.13 17.46 3.12
C GLY A 577 17.01 16.73 1.79
N ASN A 578 16.60 15.47 1.75
CA ASN A 578 16.40 14.70 0.53
C ASN A 578 14.99 14.91 -0.02
N HIS A 579 14.90 15.16 -1.33
CA HIS A 579 13.65 15.25 -2.10
C HIS A 579 13.90 14.84 -3.55
N ASP A 580 12.83 14.63 -4.32
CA ASP A 580 12.93 14.03 -5.66
C ASP A 580 12.96 15.06 -6.82
N VAL A 581 12.90 16.37 -6.53
CA VAL A 581 13.06 17.43 -7.52
C VAL A 581 14.55 17.74 -7.69
N VAL A 582 15.29 16.79 -8.23
CA VAL A 582 16.75 16.82 -8.40
C VAL A 582 17.15 16.27 -9.77
N PRO A 583 18.34 16.63 -10.31
CA PRO A 583 18.77 16.14 -11.62
C PRO A 583 18.90 14.61 -11.74
N SER A 584 19.15 13.90 -10.64
CA SER A 584 19.22 12.43 -10.61
C SER A 584 17.84 11.76 -10.84
N LEU A 585 16.75 12.50 -10.79
CA LEU A 585 15.41 12.05 -11.20
C LEU A 585 15.42 11.46 -12.61
N ALA A 586 16.20 12.04 -13.53
CA ALA A 586 16.36 11.54 -14.91
C ALA A 586 16.78 10.07 -14.98
N LEU A 587 17.44 9.56 -13.98
CA LEU A 587 17.97 8.20 -13.95
C LEU A 587 17.28 7.30 -12.91
N GLY A 588 16.18 7.79 -12.34
CA GLY A 588 15.41 7.08 -11.32
C GLY A 588 16.06 7.07 -9.94
N GLY A 589 16.89 8.07 -9.64
CA GLY A 589 17.42 8.28 -8.30
C GLY A 589 16.38 9.01 -7.44
N LEU A 590 15.58 8.26 -6.71
CA LEU A 590 14.47 8.73 -5.85
C LEU A 590 14.80 8.53 -4.37
N THR A 591 14.13 9.29 -3.50
CA THR A 591 14.32 9.18 -2.05
C THR A 591 13.94 7.78 -1.52
N TYR A 592 12.79 7.27 -1.94
CA TYR A 592 12.30 5.95 -1.52
C TYR A 592 12.21 4.93 -2.68
N GLY A 593 12.00 5.39 -3.90
CA GLY A 593 11.66 4.56 -5.04
C GLY A 593 10.15 4.51 -5.30
N VAL A 594 9.71 3.51 -6.05
CA VAL A 594 8.32 3.38 -6.55
C VAL A 594 7.82 1.95 -6.39
N HIS A 595 6.49 1.78 -6.39
CA HIS A 595 5.86 0.45 -6.41
C HIS A 595 5.77 -0.11 -7.84
N ASN A 596 5.78 -1.44 -7.95
CA ASN A 596 5.65 -2.11 -9.25
C ASN A 596 4.32 -1.78 -9.93
N ILE A 597 3.22 -1.76 -9.19
CA ILE A 597 1.88 -1.40 -9.69
C ILE A 597 1.84 0.02 -10.25
N GLU A 598 2.53 0.99 -9.62
CA GLU A 598 2.60 2.38 -10.10
C GLU A 598 3.38 2.46 -11.43
N MET A 599 4.47 1.71 -11.55
CA MET A 599 5.20 1.60 -12.82
C MET A 599 4.34 0.98 -13.91
N CYS A 600 3.59 -0.08 -13.61
CA CYS A 600 2.65 -0.70 -14.55
C CYS A 600 1.60 0.31 -15.00
N ALA A 601 0.95 1.01 -14.08
CA ALA A 601 -0.10 2.00 -14.37
C ALA A 601 0.43 3.21 -15.16
N ALA A 602 1.66 3.68 -14.89
CA ALA A 602 2.28 4.76 -15.62
C ALA A 602 2.58 4.38 -17.08
N TYR A 603 3.06 3.16 -17.33
CA TYR A 603 3.24 2.65 -18.69
C TYR A 603 1.90 2.35 -19.38
N ALA A 604 0.89 1.90 -18.63
CA ALA A 604 -0.47 1.75 -19.12
C ALA A 604 -1.05 3.08 -19.62
N ALA A 605 -0.72 4.20 -18.98
CA ALA A 605 -1.14 5.52 -19.45
C ALA A 605 -0.51 5.88 -20.81
N ILE A 606 0.75 5.50 -21.06
CA ILE A 606 1.37 5.67 -22.38
C ILE A 606 0.64 4.77 -23.39
N ALA A 607 0.43 3.49 -23.08
CA ALA A 607 -0.27 2.54 -23.95
C ALA A 607 -1.70 2.99 -24.26
N ASN A 608 -2.36 3.67 -23.33
CA ASN A 608 -3.73 4.19 -23.43
C ASN A 608 -3.79 5.63 -23.96
N GLN A 609 -3.03 5.92 -24.99
CA GLN A 609 -3.06 7.23 -25.69
C GLN A 609 -2.87 8.44 -24.74
N GLY A 610 -2.06 8.29 -23.69
CA GLY A 610 -1.75 9.36 -22.72
C GLY A 610 -2.78 9.55 -21.61
N THR A 611 -3.75 8.64 -21.48
CA THR A 611 -4.76 8.68 -20.45
C THR A 611 -4.38 7.73 -19.32
N TYR A 612 -4.13 8.26 -18.14
CA TYR A 612 -3.98 7.47 -16.91
C TYR A 612 -5.35 6.97 -16.45
N THR A 613 -5.42 5.69 -16.15
CA THR A 613 -6.57 5.05 -15.50
C THR A 613 -6.12 4.48 -14.17
N GLN A 614 -6.83 4.81 -13.09
CA GLN A 614 -6.50 4.31 -11.77
C GLN A 614 -6.58 2.79 -11.73
N PRO A 615 -5.56 2.08 -11.20
CA PRO A 615 -5.62 0.63 -11.00
C PRO A 615 -6.79 0.23 -10.11
N VAL A 616 -7.56 -0.77 -10.55
CA VAL A 616 -8.67 -1.33 -9.78
C VAL A 616 -8.57 -2.85 -9.73
N TYR A 617 -8.87 -3.43 -8.56
CA TYR A 617 -8.82 -4.88 -8.31
C TYR A 617 -10.21 -5.53 -8.33
N TYR A 618 -11.27 -4.73 -8.38
CA TYR A 618 -12.66 -5.21 -8.48
C TYR A 618 -13.49 -4.25 -9.31
N THR A 619 -14.54 -4.78 -9.94
CA THR A 619 -15.53 -4.00 -10.68
C THR A 619 -16.72 -3.63 -9.81
N GLN A 620 -17.24 -4.59 -9.03
CA GLN A 620 -18.37 -4.36 -8.13
C GLN A 620 -18.24 -5.18 -6.84
N VAL A 621 -18.79 -4.64 -5.77
CA VAL A 621 -19.03 -5.35 -4.52
C VAL A 621 -20.51 -5.28 -4.20
N LYS A 622 -21.12 -6.44 -3.97
CA LYS A 622 -22.53 -6.56 -3.59
C LYS A 622 -22.65 -7.13 -2.19
N ASP A 623 -23.73 -6.78 -1.49
CA ASP A 623 -24.10 -7.43 -0.25
C ASP A 623 -24.75 -8.81 -0.52
N LYS A 624 -25.09 -9.55 0.54
CA LYS A 624 -25.77 -10.84 0.48
C LYS A 624 -27.14 -10.79 -0.24
N ASP A 625 -27.77 -9.62 -0.27
CA ASP A 625 -29.09 -9.39 -0.89
C ASP A 625 -28.98 -8.92 -2.35
N GLY A 626 -27.72 -8.78 -2.87
CA GLY A 626 -27.41 -8.38 -4.24
C GLY A 626 -27.36 -6.88 -4.47
N ASN A 627 -27.45 -6.03 -3.42
CA ASN A 627 -27.34 -4.58 -3.55
C ASN A 627 -25.88 -4.19 -3.77
N VAL A 628 -25.62 -3.26 -4.69
CA VAL A 628 -24.27 -2.76 -4.97
C VAL A 628 -23.81 -1.85 -3.82
N ILE A 629 -22.73 -2.24 -3.15
CA ILE A 629 -22.09 -1.46 -2.08
C ILE A 629 -20.99 -0.56 -2.63
N LEU A 630 -20.09 -1.11 -3.47
CA LEU A 630 -19.03 -0.38 -4.13
C LEU A 630 -19.08 -0.65 -5.63
N ASP A 631 -18.78 0.36 -6.45
CA ASP A 631 -18.79 0.27 -7.91
C ASP A 631 -17.56 0.97 -8.49
N ASN A 632 -16.69 0.20 -9.15
CA ASN A 632 -15.49 0.63 -9.85
C ASN A 632 -15.56 0.30 -11.36
N THR A 633 -16.77 0.13 -11.91
CA THR A 633 -16.94 -0.09 -13.36
C THR A 633 -16.52 1.11 -14.19
N GLN A 634 -16.42 2.29 -13.58
CA GLN A 634 -15.93 3.53 -14.16
C GLN A 634 -14.78 4.08 -13.28
N PRO A 635 -13.55 3.57 -13.43
CA PRO A 635 -12.42 4.04 -12.63
C PRO A 635 -12.07 5.49 -12.97
N LEU A 636 -11.39 6.16 -12.03
CA LEU A 636 -10.93 7.53 -12.22
C LEU A 636 -9.88 7.59 -13.33
N THR A 637 -10.08 8.52 -14.26
CA THR A 637 -9.16 8.75 -15.38
C THR A 637 -8.79 10.22 -15.50
N HIS A 638 -7.59 10.48 -16.02
CA HIS A 638 -7.19 11.83 -16.42
C HIS A 638 -6.10 11.79 -17.49
N THR A 639 -6.00 12.84 -18.29
CA THR A 639 -4.99 12.97 -19.32
C THR A 639 -3.64 13.37 -18.70
N VAL A 640 -2.59 12.62 -19.02
CA VAL A 640 -1.21 12.89 -18.62
C VAL A 640 -0.40 13.42 -19.81
N LEU A 641 -0.51 12.77 -20.97
CA LEU A 641 0.16 13.13 -22.21
C LEU A 641 -0.87 13.39 -23.32
N LYS A 642 -0.49 14.18 -24.32
CA LYS A 642 -1.24 14.27 -25.58
C LYS A 642 -1.21 12.92 -26.30
N LYS A 643 -2.24 12.62 -27.08
CA LYS A 643 -2.30 11.37 -27.90
C LYS A 643 -1.11 11.24 -28.83
N SER A 644 -0.76 12.33 -29.52
CA SER A 644 0.41 12.39 -30.38
C SER A 644 1.72 12.12 -29.63
N THR A 645 1.90 12.72 -28.45
CA THR A 645 3.06 12.46 -27.58
C THR A 645 3.15 11.01 -27.18
N SER A 646 2.04 10.45 -26.75
CA SER A 646 1.94 9.04 -26.34
C SER A 646 2.30 8.09 -27.47
N TRP A 647 1.78 8.35 -28.66
CA TRP A 647 2.09 7.53 -29.84
C TRP A 647 3.57 7.66 -30.27
N LEU A 648 4.12 8.88 -30.28
CA LEU A 648 5.54 9.13 -30.60
C LEU A 648 6.44 8.38 -29.61
N LEU A 649 6.12 8.47 -28.32
CA LEU A 649 6.86 7.76 -27.27
C LEU A 649 6.73 6.24 -27.40
N THR A 650 5.53 5.72 -27.70
CA THR A 650 5.29 4.29 -27.99
C THR A 650 6.15 3.82 -29.16
N ASN A 651 6.13 4.56 -30.28
CA ASN A 651 6.91 4.22 -31.45
C ASN A 651 8.43 4.25 -31.20
N ALA A 652 8.91 5.17 -30.35
CA ALA A 652 10.30 5.16 -29.90
C ALA A 652 10.59 3.94 -28.97
N LEU A 653 9.66 3.56 -28.10
CA LEU A 653 9.80 2.40 -27.20
C LEU A 653 9.71 1.06 -27.94
N GLU A 654 9.02 0.98 -29.10
CA GLU A 654 9.11 -0.17 -30.00
C GLU A 654 10.54 -0.36 -30.53
N SER A 655 11.28 0.74 -30.75
CA SER A 655 12.69 0.62 -31.16
C SER A 655 13.58 0.00 -30.07
N VAL A 656 13.20 0.13 -28.78
CA VAL A 656 13.93 -0.46 -27.65
C VAL A 656 13.81 -1.97 -27.65
N THR A 657 12.62 -2.50 -28.00
CA THR A 657 12.35 -3.96 -28.08
C THR A 657 12.77 -4.55 -29.41
N ALA A 658 12.73 -3.77 -30.50
CA ALA A 658 13.11 -4.28 -31.83
C ALA A 658 14.62 -4.48 -31.99
N ALA A 659 15.45 -3.55 -31.49
CA ALA A 659 16.91 -3.58 -31.67
C ALA A 659 17.64 -2.74 -30.62
N GLY A 660 17.13 -2.71 -29.39
CA GLY A 660 17.69 -1.93 -28.27
C GLY A 660 17.95 -2.77 -27.02
N THR A 661 17.89 -2.13 -25.86
CA THR A 661 18.20 -2.78 -24.58
C THR A 661 17.20 -3.86 -24.16
N ALA A 662 16.03 -3.93 -24.82
CA ALA A 662 14.93 -4.86 -24.48
C ALA A 662 14.59 -5.85 -25.61
N GLU A 663 15.48 -6.13 -26.51
CA GLU A 663 15.26 -7.08 -27.63
C GLU A 663 14.77 -8.47 -27.14
N ALA A 664 15.27 -8.91 -25.98
CA ALA A 664 14.85 -10.17 -25.37
C ALA A 664 13.37 -10.19 -24.91
N ALA A 665 12.70 -9.04 -24.83
CA ALA A 665 11.31 -8.93 -24.42
C ALA A 665 10.33 -8.85 -25.61
N ALA A 666 10.83 -8.76 -26.87
CA ALA A 666 9.97 -8.64 -28.04
C ALA A 666 9.10 -9.90 -28.24
N LEU A 667 7.80 -9.72 -28.42
CA LEU A 667 6.85 -10.78 -28.75
C LEU A 667 6.92 -11.12 -30.25
N SER A 668 6.58 -12.36 -30.59
CA SER A 668 6.65 -12.82 -31.98
C SER A 668 5.43 -12.42 -32.82
N ASN A 669 4.29 -12.20 -32.18
CA ASN A 669 2.98 -12.01 -32.83
C ASN A 669 2.31 -10.67 -32.48
N GLN A 670 2.95 -9.82 -31.63
CA GLN A 670 2.41 -8.54 -31.22
C GLN A 670 3.48 -7.44 -31.28
N PRO A 671 3.16 -6.21 -31.68
CA PRO A 671 4.03 -5.09 -31.48
C PRO A 671 4.24 -4.88 -29.97
N THR A 672 5.48 -4.71 -29.58
CA THR A 672 5.88 -4.61 -28.18
C THR A 672 6.65 -3.31 -27.99
N ALA A 673 6.21 -2.49 -27.05
CA ALA A 673 6.90 -1.28 -26.62
C ALA A 673 7.30 -1.40 -25.15
N GLY A 674 8.48 -0.92 -24.77
CA GLY A 674 8.88 -1.01 -23.38
C GLY A 674 10.27 -0.46 -23.08
N LYS A 675 10.62 -0.44 -21.80
CA LYS A 675 11.89 0.11 -21.31
C LYS A 675 12.48 -0.72 -20.17
N THR A 676 13.76 -1.01 -20.26
CA THR A 676 14.55 -1.61 -19.19
C THR A 676 14.93 -0.57 -18.14
N GLY A 677 14.97 -1.00 -16.88
CA GLY A 677 15.58 -0.29 -15.78
C GLY A 677 16.66 -1.15 -15.12
N THR A 678 17.78 -0.52 -14.76
CA THR A 678 18.83 -1.14 -13.96
C THR A 678 19.38 -0.05 -13.06
N THR A 679 19.49 -0.33 -11.78
CA THR A 679 20.07 0.61 -10.81
C THR A 679 21.59 0.50 -10.82
N GLN A 680 22.25 1.53 -10.29
CA GLN A 680 23.67 1.51 -10.04
C GLN A 680 23.97 0.32 -9.11
N ASN A 681 25.04 -0.40 -9.31
CA ASN A 681 25.40 -1.64 -8.61
C ASN A 681 24.48 -2.84 -8.88
N VAL A 682 23.57 -2.74 -9.86
CA VAL A 682 22.69 -3.85 -10.29
C VAL A 682 21.90 -4.48 -9.13
N THR A 683 21.41 -3.67 -8.19
CA THR A 683 20.56 -4.15 -7.09
C THR A 683 19.12 -4.39 -7.52
N ASP A 684 18.68 -3.68 -8.56
CA ASP A 684 17.34 -3.78 -9.12
C ASP A 684 17.40 -3.90 -10.64
N LYS A 685 16.60 -4.78 -11.20
CA LYS A 685 16.35 -4.90 -12.63
C LYS A 685 14.86 -4.78 -12.90
N TRP A 686 14.50 -3.94 -13.88
CA TRP A 686 13.13 -3.69 -14.29
C TRP A 686 12.94 -3.89 -15.78
N PHE A 687 11.76 -4.33 -16.15
CA PHE A 687 11.23 -4.13 -17.48
C PHE A 687 9.75 -3.77 -17.39
N CYS A 688 9.38 -2.61 -17.92
CA CYS A 688 8.00 -2.18 -18.08
C CYS A 688 7.69 -2.12 -19.56
N GLY A 689 6.74 -2.91 -20.01
CA GLY A 689 6.40 -3.03 -21.42
C GLY A 689 4.91 -3.28 -21.62
N TYR A 690 4.48 -3.05 -22.84
CA TYR A 690 3.07 -3.18 -23.23
C TYR A 690 2.91 -3.59 -24.68
N THR A 691 1.76 -4.12 -24.98
CA THR A 691 1.20 -4.44 -26.29
C THR A 691 -0.05 -3.58 -26.51
N PRO A 692 -0.74 -3.67 -27.65
CA PRO A 692 -2.05 -3.05 -27.81
C PRO A 692 -3.13 -3.56 -26.82
N TYR A 693 -2.88 -4.66 -26.12
CA TYR A 693 -3.85 -5.31 -25.23
C TYR A 693 -3.58 -5.09 -23.76
N TYR A 694 -2.34 -5.31 -23.31
CA TYR A 694 -1.98 -5.34 -21.90
C TYR A 694 -0.65 -4.66 -21.64
N THR A 695 -0.55 -4.05 -20.47
CA THR A 695 0.69 -3.50 -19.90
C THR A 695 1.17 -4.39 -18.77
N ALA A 696 2.48 -4.67 -18.71
CA ALA A 696 3.05 -5.45 -17.63
C ALA A 696 4.39 -4.87 -17.15
N ALA A 697 4.60 -4.91 -15.84
CA ALA A 697 5.84 -4.50 -15.18
C ALA A 697 6.44 -5.67 -14.39
N ILE A 698 7.72 -5.96 -14.61
CA ILE A 698 8.50 -6.94 -13.85
C ILE A 698 9.63 -6.24 -13.11
N TRP A 699 9.84 -6.63 -11.86
CA TRP A 699 10.99 -6.25 -11.05
C TRP A 699 11.70 -7.50 -10.53
N LEU A 700 13.02 -7.43 -10.46
CA LEU A 700 13.91 -8.45 -9.92
C LEU A 700 14.95 -7.79 -9.01
N GLY A 701 15.14 -8.32 -7.78
CA GLY A 701 16.13 -7.83 -6.82
C GLY A 701 16.17 -8.69 -5.56
N TYR A 702 17.13 -8.42 -4.70
CA TYR A 702 17.15 -8.98 -3.35
C TYR A 702 16.26 -8.15 -2.42
N ASP A 703 15.66 -8.78 -1.40
CA ASP A 703 14.96 -8.05 -0.34
C ASP A 703 15.89 -7.09 0.41
N ASP A 704 17.13 -7.51 0.63
CA ASP A 704 18.22 -6.63 1.08
C ASP A 704 18.79 -5.85 -0.10
N ASN A 705 18.38 -4.58 -0.22
CA ASN A 705 18.78 -3.69 -1.32
C ASN A 705 20.28 -3.35 -1.34
N SER A 706 21.07 -3.75 -0.35
CA SER A 706 22.52 -3.58 -0.35
C SER A 706 23.26 -4.65 -1.16
N LYS A 707 22.57 -5.76 -1.52
CA LYS A 707 23.14 -6.86 -2.25
C LYS A 707 22.96 -6.73 -3.75
N GLU A 708 24.05 -6.83 -4.48
CA GLU A 708 24.06 -6.89 -5.95
C GLU A 708 23.52 -8.24 -6.46
N LEU A 709 22.77 -8.20 -7.55
CA LEU A 709 22.29 -9.42 -8.21
C LEU A 709 23.47 -10.22 -8.77
N SER A 710 23.71 -11.39 -8.23
CA SER A 710 24.68 -12.35 -8.70
C SER A 710 24.08 -13.26 -9.76
N GLY A 711 24.90 -13.64 -10.76
CA GLY A 711 24.47 -14.52 -11.84
C GLY A 711 23.61 -13.81 -12.91
N TYR A 712 23.32 -14.58 -13.96
CA TYR A 712 22.57 -14.09 -15.11
C TYR A 712 21.11 -14.54 -15.02
N ILE A 713 20.24 -13.61 -14.57
CA ILE A 713 18.79 -13.81 -14.62
C ILE A 713 18.23 -12.78 -15.59
N ASP A 714 17.61 -13.25 -16.67
CA ASP A 714 17.00 -12.37 -17.68
C ASP A 714 15.50 -12.20 -17.45
N HIS A 715 15.16 -11.21 -16.62
CA HIS A 715 13.79 -10.81 -16.32
C HIS A 715 12.98 -10.42 -17.57
N ARG A 716 13.65 -10.00 -18.67
CA ARG A 716 13.01 -9.66 -19.96
C ARG A 716 12.49 -10.91 -20.67
N LYS A 717 13.24 -12.01 -20.61
CA LYS A 717 12.79 -13.31 -21.14
C LYS A 717 11.60 -13.84 -20.36
N MET A 718 11.61 -13.72 -19.02
CA MET A 718 10.48 -14.12 -18.20
C MET A 718 9.23 -13.31 -18.55
N TRP A 719 9.35 -11.98 -18.66
CA TRP A 719 8.29 -11.11 -19.11
C TRP A 719 7.76 -11.54 -20.50
N ARG A 720 8.67 -11.79 -21.41
CA ARG A 720 8.32 -12.28 -22.77
C ARG A 720 7.58 -13.60 -22.71
N THR A 721 8.05 -14.60 -21.95
CA THR A 721 7.40 -15.92 -21.87
C THR A 721 5.98 -15.79 -21.38
N ILE A 722 5.77 -15.02 -20.29
CA ILE A 722 4.44 -14.78 -19.73
C ILE A 722 3.53 -14.10 -20.78
N MET A 723 4.01 -12.98 -21.32
CA MET A 723 3.19 -12.18 -22.23
C MET A 723 2.98 -12.87 -23.60
N GLN A 724 3.92 -13.66 -24.07
CA GLN A 724 3.76 -14.45 -25.31
C GLN A 724 2.63 -15.47 -25.15
N GLU A 725 2.65 -16.27 -24.08
CA GLU A 725 1.62 -17.28 -23.82
C GLU A 725 0.22 -16.65 -23.67
N ILE A 726 0.14 -15.49 -23.01
CA ILE A 726 -1.12 -14.73 -22.89
C ILE A 726 -1.63 -14.26 -24.26
N HIS A 727 -0.72 -13.92 -25.18
CA HIS A 727 -1.06 -13.33 -26.48
C HIS A 727 -1.14 -14.35 -27.61
N ASP A 728 -0.83 -15.63 -27.40
CA ASP A 728 -0.77 -16.62 -28.48
C ASP A 728 -2.07 -16.79 -29.26
N ASN A 729 -3.20 -16.59 -28.58
CA ASN A 729 -4.53 -16.71 -29.18
C ASN A 729 -5.19 -15.34 -29.49
N LEU A 730 -4.49 -14.23 -29.27
CA LEU A 730 -5.01 -12.92 -29.59
C LEU A 730 -4.65 -12.52 -31.04
N PRO A 731 -5.54 -11.84 -31.77
CA PRO A 731 -5.20 -11.27 -33.06
C PRO A 731 -4.02 -10.31 -32.96
N THR A 732 -3.22 -10.18 -34.01
CA THR A 732 -2.17 -9.14 -34.03
C THR A 732 -2.82 -7.77 -34.00
N GLY A 733 -2.52 -7.00 -32.91
CA GLY A 733 -3.00 -5.64 -32.71
C GLY A 733 -2.06 -4.61 -33.34
N SER A 734 -2.44 -3.33 -33.24
CA SER A 734 -1.59 -2.21 -33.60
C SER A 734 -1.81 -1.02 -32.68
N PHE A 735 -0.78 -0.23 -32.44
CA PHE A 735 -0.93 1.06 -31.75
C PHE A 735 -1.52 2.09 -32.70
N GLU A 736 -2.67 2.64 -32.35
CA GLU A 736 -3.43 3.56 -33.21
C GLU A 736 -2.63 4.87 -33.41
N LYS A 737 -2.30 5.17 -34.70
CA LYS A 737 -1.57 6.38 -35.07
C LYS A 737 -2.53 7.58 -35.16
N PRO A 738 -2.33 8.64 -34.36
CA PRO A 738 -3.17 9.84 -34.45
C PRO A 738 -3.01 10.57 -35.79
N ASP A 739 -4.06 11.26 -36.25
CA ASP A 739 -4.10 11.99 -37.51
C ASP A 739 -3.15 13.18 -37.58
N ASP A 740 -2.68 13.67 -36.43
CA ASP A 740 -1.74 14.80 -36.32
C ASP A 740 -0.26 14.37 -36.35
N ILE A 741 0.02 13.09 -36.61
CA ILE A 741 1.38 12.57 -36.82
C ILE A 741 1.76 12.60 -38.30
N VAL A 742 2.88 13.24 -38.57
CA VAL A 742 3.49 13.36 -39.91
C VAL A 742 4.86 12.69 -39.93
N GLU A 743 5.27 12.28 -41.13
CA GLU A 743 6.59 11.72 -41.42
C GLU A 743 7.43 12.75 -42.21
N THR A 744 8.67 12.99 -41.77
CA THR A 744 9.56 13.94 -42.42
C THR A 744 10.97 13.39 -42.48
N GLU A 745 11.62 13.51 -43.64
CA GLU A 745 13.03 13.18 -43.78
C GLU A 745 13.89 14.27 -43.12
N VAL A 746 14.78 13.85 -42.23
CA VAL A 746 15.65 14.74 -41.45
C VAL A 746 17.08 14.22 -41.43
N CYS A 747 18.00 15.12 -41.07
CA CYS A 747 19.38 14.76 -40.76
C CYS A 747 19.45 14.17 -39.33
N SER A 748 19.94 12.94 -39.18
CA SER A 748 20.08 12.26 -37.89
C SER A 748 21.02 12.95 -36.90
N GLN A 749 21.90 13.82 -37.38
CA GLN A 749 22.89 14.53 -36.55
C GLN A 749 22.40 15.90 -36.06
N SER A 750 21.39 16.47 -36.70
CA SER A 750 20.81 17.77 -36.30
C SER A 750 19.34 17.69 -35.91
N GLY A 751 18.62 16.66 -36.35
CA GLY A 751 17.15 16.57 -36.21
C GLY A 751 16.38 17.55 -37.11
N LYS A 752 17.04 18.26 -38.00
CA LYS A 752 16.51 19.29 -38.90
C LYS A 752 16.42 18.78 -40.35
N LEU A 753 15.77 19.55 -41.23
CA LEU A 753 15.67 19.19 -42.64
C LEU A 753 17.07 19.02 -43.25
N PRO A 754 17.32 18.02 -44.10
CA PRO A 754 18.66 17.75 -44.60
C PRO A 754 19.11 18.77 -45.63
N VAL A 755 20.43 18.97 -45.72
CA VAL A 755 21.08 19.79 -46.75
C VAL A 755 21.74 18.84 -47.73
N ALA A 756 21.26 18.84 -48.97
CA ALA A 756 21.82 18.04 -50.06
C ALA A 756 23.30 18.33 -50.30
N GLY A 757 24.11 17.31 -50.52
CA GLY A 757 25.53 17.38 -50.68
C GLY A 757 26.32 17.62 -49.38
N LEU A 758 25.63 17.60 -48.21
CA LEU A 758 26.23 17.61 -46.89
C LEU A 758 25.77 16.40 -46.07
N CYS A 759 24.49 16.32 -45.76
CA CYS A 759 23.96 15.28 -44.85
C CYS A 759 23.98 13.87 -45.49
N ASP A 760 23.83 13.80 -46.80
CA ASP A 760 23.90 12.58 -47.61
C ASP A 760 25.33 12.13 -47.90
N GLN A 761 26.31 13.02 -47.69
CA GLN A 761 27.75 12.83 -47.97
C GLN A 761 28.60 12.79 -46.68
N ASP A 762 28.01 12.49 -45.52
CA ASP A 762 28.78 12.32 -44.30
C ASP A 762 29.76 11.14 -44.46
N PRO A 763 31.00 11.22 -44.00
CA PRO A 763 32.00 10.16 -44.12
C PRO A 763 31.60 8.81 -43.51
N ARG A 764 30.67 8.82 -42.56
CA ARG A 764 30.12 7.63 -41.90
C ARG A 764 28.97 6.99 -42.72
N GLY A 765 28.58 7.57 -43.83
CA GLY A 765 27.42 7.20 -44.62
C GLY A 765 26.30 8.25 -44.55
N SER A 766 25.32 8.12 -45.42
CA SER A 766 24.16 9.02 -45.41
C SER A 766 23.50 9.13 -44.05
N GLN A 767 23.30 10.36 -43.58
CA GLN A 767 22.67 10.69 -42.31
C GLN A 767 21.18 11.09 -42.50
N LEU A 768 20.57 10.71 -43.60
CA LEU A 768 19.16 10.94 -43.89
C LEU A 768 18.33 9.84 -43.24
N VAL A 769 17.34 10.22 -42.43
CA VAL A 769 16.42 9.31 -41.76
C VAL A 769 15.01 9.87 -41.81
N THR A 770 14.03 9.01 -41.98
CA THR A 770 12.61 9.36 -41.81
C THR A 770 12.26 9.29 -40.36
N GLU A 771 11.65 10.35 -39.81
CA GLU A 771 11.23 10.39 -38.41
C GLU A 771 9.79 10.91 -38.31
N TYR A 772 9.13 10.56 -37.19
CA TYR A 772 7.77 10.95 -36.88
C TYR A 772 7.71 12.21 -36.02
N PHE A 773 6.76 13.10 -36.34
CA PHE A 773 6.55 14.38 -35.65
C PHE A 773 5.04 14.60 -35.42
N SER A 774 4.69 15.35 -34.37
CA SER A 774 3.39 16.03 -34.39
C SER A 774 3.43 17.17 -35.39
N LYS A 775 2.31 17.46 -36.03
CA LYS A 775 2.22 18.55 -37.04
C LYS A 775 2.75 19.88 -36.48
N ASP A 776 2.52 20.17 -35.20
CA ASP A 776 2.93 21.41 -34.54
C ASP A 776 4.45 21.52 -34.33
N ASN A 777 5.14 20.36 -34.25
CA ASN A 777 6.59 20.29 -34.01
C ASN A 777 7.39 19.75 -35.21
N ASN A 778 6.81 19.76 -36.39
CA ASN A 778 7.52 19.35 -37.60
C ASN A 778 8.67 20.33 -37.89
N PRO A 779 9.92 19.86 -38.17
CA PRO A 779 11.07 20.73 -38.39
C PRO A 779 10.89 21.60 -39.65
N THR A 780 11.25 22.87 -39.53
CA THR A 780 11.26 23.86 -40.63
C THR A 780 12.66 24.33 -40.97
N ASP A 781 13.58 24.22 -40.02
CA ASP A 781 14.96 24.63 -40.16
C ASP A 781 15.78 23.57 -40.90
N THR A 782 16.78 24.01 -41.68
CA THR A 782 17.73 23.11 -42.31
C THR A 782 18.92 22.78 -41.41
N CYS A 783 19.58 21.67 -41.72
CA CYS A 783 20.74 21.20 -40.96
C CYS A 783 21.85 22.27 -40.88
N ASP A 784 22.26 22.59 -39.66
CA ASP A 784 23.34 23.53 -39.33
C ASP A 784 24.55 22.83 -38.67
N VAL A 785 24.50 21.51 -38.58
CA VAL A 785 25.57 20.67 -37.99
C VAL A 785 26.58 20.26 -39.05
N HIS A 786 26.13 19.76 -40.22
CA HIS A 786 27.03 19.38 -41.30
C HIS A 786 27.59 20.62 -42.01
N ILE A 787 28.91 20.70 -42.10
CA ILE A 787 29.61 21.76 -42.77
C ILE A 787 30.72 21.21 -43.67
N LYS A 788 30.99 21.92 -44.74
CA LYS A 788 32.08 21.61 -45.66
C LYS A 788 33.29 22.45 -45.26
N VAL A 789 34.37 21.83 -44.86
CA VAL A 789 35.60 22.51 -44.45
C VAL A 789 36.77 22.05 -45.32
N THR A 790 37.69 22.97 -45.61
CA THR A 790 38.94 22.62 -46.26
C THR A 790 40.05 22.68 -45.19
N ILE A 791 40.75 21.59 -44.99
CA ILE A 791 41.78 21.38 -43.95
C ILE A 791 43.14 21.32 -44.65
N CYS A 792 44.16 21.92 -44.07
CA CYS A 792 45.54 21.76 -44.45
C CYS A 792 46.01 20.37 -43.98
N ASP A 793 46.45 19.54 -44.93
CA ASP A 793 46.81 18.14 -44.62
C ASP A 793 48.09 18.06 -43.77
N ASP A 794 48.93 19.08 -43.78
CA ASP A 794 50.19 19.13 -43.03
C ASP A 794 49.99 19.57 -41.58
N THR A 795 48.99 20.38 -41.27
CA THR A 795 48.78 20.94 -39.92
C THR A 795 47.48 20.50 -39.26
N GLY A 796 46.54 20.00 -40.05
CA GLY A 796 45.20 19.66 -39.55
C GLY A 796 44.30 20.87 -39.24
N GLU A 797 44.77 22.11 -39.51
CA GLU A 797 44.00 23.33 -39.27
C GLU A 797 43.22 23.75 -40.55
N ILE A 798 42.33 24.75 -40.43
CA ILE A 798 41.60 25.28 -41.58
C ILE A 798 42.64 25.80 -42.62
N ALA A 799 42.53 25.31 -43.86
CA ALA A 799 43.50 25.64 -44.89
C ALA A 799 43.47 27.12 -45.27
N SER A 800 44.65 27.74 -45.31
CA SER A 800 44.83 29.04 -45.93
C SER A 800 44.85 28.91 -47.46
N ALA A 801 44.78 30.04 -48.19
CA ALA A 801 44.89 30.02 -49.62
C ALA A 801 46.23 29.44 -50.12
N ASN A 802 47.29 29.56 -49.34
CA ASN A 802 48.65 29.18 -49.64
C ASN A 802 49.01 27.71 -49.21
N CYS A 803 48.15 26.95 -48.61
CA CYS A 803 48.41 25.57 -48.22
C CYS A 803 48.65 24.73 -49.50
N PRO A 804 49.80 24.01 -49.60
CA PRO A 804 50.11 23.23 -50.84
C PRO A 804 49.28 21.93 -50.87
N HIS A 805 49.01 21.32 -49.72
CA HIS A 805 48.22 20.13 -49.58
C HIS A 805 46.98 20.46 -48.77
N LYS A 806 45.80 20.27 -49.33
CA LYS A 806 44.55 20.57 -48.68
C LYS A 806 43.41 19.62 -49.13
N THR A 807 42.70 19.12 -48.20
CA THR A 807 41.58 18.21 -48.42
C THR A 807 40.29 18.88 -47.96
N THR A 808 39.28 18.82 -48.81
CA THR A 808 37.93 19.25 -48.43
C THR A 808 37.16 18.07 -47.86
N LYS A 809 36.67 18.22 -46.63
CA LYS A 809 35.91 17.20 -45.90
C LYS A 809 34.55 17.74 -45.48
N ILE A 810 33.59 16.84 -45.32
CA ILE A 810 32.35 17.14 -44.61
C ILE A 810 32.58 16.73 -43.18
N MET A 811 32.29 17.64 -42.25
CA MET A 811 32.44 17.43 -40.80
C MET A 811 31.19 17.88 -40.06
N ILE A 812 31.02 17.37 -38.84
CA ILE A 812 29.96 17.80 -37.95
C ILE A 812 30.49 18.85 -36.98
N LYS A 813 29.79 19.95 -36.92
CA LYS A 813 30.07 21.04 -35.98
C LYS A 813 29.49 20.70 -34.63
N LYS A 814 30.29 20.69 -33.57
CA LYS A 814 29.83 20.43 -32.22
C LYS A 814 30.55 21.25 -31.15
N ALA A 815 29.98 21.36 -29.98
CA ALA A 815 30.61 22.04 -28.85
C ALA A 815 31.88 21.30 -28.40
N ALA A 816 32.85 22.04 -27.87
CA ALA A 816 34.03 21.48 -27.23
C ALA A 816 33.60 20.67 -26.00
N ILE A 817 34.27 19.54 -25.73
CA ILE A 817 34.06 18.73 -24.54
C ILE A 817 34.43 19.57 -23.32
N VAL A 818 33.50 19.74 -22.39
CA VAL A 818 33.71 20.46 -21.14
C VAL A 818 34.63 19.63 -20.23
N LYS A 819 35.79 20.19 -19.91
CA LYS A 819 36.73 19.60 -18.94
C LYS A 819 36.32 19.98 -17.52
N ASN A 820 36.51 19.05 -16.56
CA ASN A 820 36.26 19.38 -15.15
C ASN A 820 37.30 20.38 -14.64
N PRO A 821 36.92 21.58 -14.21
CA PRO A 821 37.88 22.59 -13.76
C PRO A 821 38.57 22.20 -12.43
N SER A 822 38.12 21.16 -11.72
CA SER A 822 38.69 20.69 -10.45
C SER A 822 39.73 19.61 -10.58
N ASN A 823 40.00 19.07 -11.77
CA ASN A 823 40.88 17.92 -11.96
C ASN A 823 41.67 18.03 -13.26
N GLU A 824 42.90 18.57 -13.21
CA GLU A 824 43.77 18.75 -14.37
C GLU A 824 44.31 17.42 -14.95
N ASP A 825 44.22 16.32 -14.15
CA ASP A 825 44.72 14.98 -14.54
C ASP A 825 43.65 14.09 -15.16
N GLU A 826 42.42 14.58 -15.37
CA GLU A 826 41.36 13.80 -15.95
C GLU A 826 41.69 13.42 -17.40
N THR A 827 41.77 12.13 -17.69
CA THR A 827 41.94 11.54 -19.03
C THR A 827 40.99 12.24 -20.02
N THR A 828 41.55 12.62 -21.16
CA THR A 828 40.82 13.27 -22.25
C THR A 828 39.76 12.26 -22.76
N TYR A 829 38.52 12.40 -22.32
CA TYR A 829 37.42 11.61 -22.87
C TYR A 829 37.25 11.91 -24.36
N THR A 830 37.03 10.86 -25.16
CA THR A 830 36.71 10.95 -26.57
C THR A 830 35.30 10.50 -26.84
N THR A 831 34.66 11.10 -27.85
CA THR A 831 33.37 10.62 -28.36
C THR A 831 33.60 9.82 -29.64
N TRP A 832 32.71 8.89 -29.96
CA TRP A 832 32.85 8.02 -31.15
C TRP A 832 32.82 8.84 -32.47
N ASP A 833 32.21 10.01 -32.43
CA ASP A 833 32.16 10.92 -33.58
C ASP A 833 33.30 11.95 -33.63
N GLN A 834 34.28 11.89 -32.74
CA GLN A 834 35.37 12.87 -32.56
C GLN A 834 36.18 13.06 -33.84
N GLU A 835 36.44 11.97 -34.59
CA GLU A 835 37.19 12.02 -35.84
C GLU A 835 36.49 12.84 -36.92
N TYR A 836 35.15 12.89 -36.89
CA TYR A 836 34.29 13.58 -37.84
C TYR A 836 33.82 14.94 -37.36
N ALA A 837 34.18 15.31 -36.13
CA ALA A 837 33.71 16.52 -35.45
C ALA A 837 34.73 17.67 -35.56
N ILE A 838 34.22 18.89 -35.59
CA ILE A 838 35.04 20.12 -35.55
C ILE A 838 34.37 21.12 -34.60
N THR A 839 35.16 21.74 -33.73
CA THR A 839 34.67 22.76 -32.77
C THR A 839 34.79 24.17 -33.40
N GLU A 840 34.03 25.12 -32.79
CA GLU A 840 34.15 26.55 -33.17
C GLU A 840 35.60 27.10 -33.04
N GLU A 841 36.31 26.66 -31.99
CA GLU A 841 37.69 27.01 -31.77
C GLU A 841 38.58 26.51 -32.92
N GLN A 842 38.40 25.24 -33.31
CA GLN A 842 39.14 24.68 -34.44
C GLN A 842 38.82 25.37 -35.78
N LEU A 843 37.52 25.72 -35.99
CA LEU A 843 37.12 26.49 -37.18
C LEU A 843 37.74 27.87 -37.26
N SER A 844 38.08 28.48 -36.12
CA SER A 844 38.74 29.79 -36.05
C SER A 844 40.24 29.71 -36.30
N LYS A 845 40.86 28.53 -36.23
CA LYS A 845 42.30 28.34 -36.41
C LYS A 845 42.65 28.11 -37.87
N VAL A 846 43.15 29.16 -38.54
CA VAL A 846 43.62 29.07 -39.92
C VAL A 846 45.10 28.73 -39.93
N CYS A 847 45.50 27.83 -40.79
CA CYS A 847 46.89 27.41 -40.95
C CYS A 847 47.81 28.60 -41.24
N THR A 848 48.80 28.80 -40.39
CA THR A 848 49.84 29.81 -40.48
C THR A 848 51.16 29.27 -40.97
N ALA A 849 51.35 27.97 -41.04
CA ALA A 849 52.57 27.27 -41.40
C ALA A 849 52.99 27.49 -42.89
N HIS A 850 52.03 27.83 -43.77
CA HIS A 850 52.23 27.97 -45.17
C HIS A 850 52.06 29.42 -45.61
N GLY A 851 52.58 30.40 -44.85
CA GLY A 851 52.73 31.82 -45.26
C GLY A 851 51.44 32.56 -45.57
N GLY A 852 50.62 32.73 -44.56
CA GLY A 852 49.64 33.79 -44.55
C GLY A 852 50.29 35.01 -43.94
N SER A 853 50.66 36.05 -44.79
CA SER A 853 51.12 37.29 -44.26
C SER A 853 50.04 37.92 -43.34
N SER A 854 50.31 37.99 -42.05
CA SER A 854 49.64 38.87 -41.11
C SER A 854 49.98 40.29 -41.65
N SER A 855 49.08 40.99 -42.34
CA SER A 855 49.19 42.38 -42.59
C SER A 855 49.02 43.11 -41.23
N GLY A 856 50.16 43.28 -40.55
CA GLY A 856 50.33 44.26 -39.54
C GLY A 856 50.32 45.65 -40.22
N SER A 857 49.26 46.40 -40.13
CA SER A 857 49.25 47.81 -40.42
C SER A 857 49.51 48.56 -39.12
N THR A 858 50.82 48.93 -38.98
CA THR A 858 51.19 50.11 -38.25
C THR A 858 51.04 51.27 -39.22
N SER A 859 50.14 52.18 -38.93
CA SER A 859 50.33 53.62 -39.42
C SER A 859 49.61 54.52 -38.45
N SER A 860 50.44 55.36 -37.84
CA SER A 860 50.12 56.64 -37.25
C SER A 860 49.59 57.57 -38.29
N GLY A 861 48.65 58.43 -38.00
CA GLY A 861 48.27 59.57 -38.79
C GLY A 861 46.91 60.18 -38.49
N ASN A 862 46.93 61.11 -37.64
CA ASN A 862 46.07 62.28 -37.41
C ASN A 862 44.99 62.66 -38.43
N SER A 863 43.84 62.98 -37.98
CA SER A 863 43.10 64.22 -37.79
C SER A 863 41.64 64.20 -38.23
N SER A 864 40.91 64.81 -37.35
CA SER A 864 39.71 65.64 -37.45
C SER A 864 38.42 65.12 -38.03
N GLY A 865 37.48 65.05 -37.10
CA GLY A 865 36.23 65.79 -37.14
C GLY A 865 35.07 65.17 -37.89
N THR A 866 34.12 64.74 -37.22
CA THR A 866 32.84 65.36 -36.99
C THR A 866 31.85 64.43 -36.37
N THR A 867 31.28 64.94 -35.33
CA THR A 867 30.12 64.47 -34.60
C THR A 867 28.91 64.06 -35.43
N HIS A 868 28.33 62.89 -35.13
CA HIS A 868 26.89 62.84 -35.03
C HIS A 868 26.52 61.70 -34.01
N SER A 869 25.89 62.15 -32.96
CA SER A 869 25.24 61.38 -31.91
C SER A 869 23.98 60.77 -32.47
N THR A 870 23.72 59.52 -32.11
CA THR A 870 22.36 59.03 -31.89
C THR A 870 22.35 58.06 -30.75
N THR A 871 21.60 58.48 -29.81
CA THR A 871 21.23 58.03 -28.50
C THR A 871 20.64 56.57 -28.49
N ALA A 872 21.10 55.79 -27.51
CA ALA A 872 20.42 54.65 -27.02
C ALA A 872 19.24 55.06 -26.09
N PRO A 873 18.17 54.33 -26.05
CA PRO A 873 17.18 54.51 -24.97
C PRO A 873 17.43 53.57 -23.80
N SER A 874 17.55 54.19 -22.65
CA SER A 874 17.64 53.58 -21.33
C SER A 874 16.34 52.94 -20.90
N SER A 875 16.49 51.84 -20.14
CA SER A 875 15.48 51.23 -19.32
C SER A 875 14.92 52.16 -18.24
N THR A 876 13.62 52.24 -18.09
CA THR A 876 12.97 52.83 -16.91
C THR A 876 12.12 51.75 -16.24
N LYS A 877 12.48 51.49 -14.98
CA LYS A 877 11.62 50.88 -13.96
C LYS A 877 10.48 51.83 -13.60
N PRO A 878 9.33 51.36 -13.21
CA PRO A 878 8.45 52.11 -12.29
C PRO A 878 8.51 51.55 -10.88
N THR A 879 8.67 52.49 -9.99
CA THR A 879 8.61 52.41 -8.56
C THR A 879 7.17 52.23 -8.05
N THR A 880 7.07 51.52 -6.96
CA THR A 880 5.97 51.39 -6.03
C THR A 880 5.18 52.63 -5.67
N SER A 881 3.85 52.48 -5.51
CA SER A 881 3.12 53.22 -4.51
C SER A 881 2.01 52.37 -3.90
N SER A 882 2.05 52.27 -2.61
CA SER A 882 1.12 51.72 -1.66
C SER A 882 -0.24 52.35 -1.68
N HIS A 883 -1.32 51.59 -1.56
CA HIS A 883 -2.44 51.98 -0.71
C HIS A 883 -3.18 50.73 -0.17
N SER A 884 -3.35 50.83 1.13
CA SER A 884 -4.15 49.97 2.00
C SER A 884 -5.63 50.06 1.72
N ASN A 885 -6.38 48.95 1.89
CA ASN A 885 -7.44 48.82 2.90
C ASN A 885 -8.19 47.50 2.83
N THR A 886 -8.17 46.87 3.94
CA THR A 886 -9.26 46.31 4.78
C THR A 886 -10.30 45.37 4.20
N SER A 887 -10.32 44.23 4.87
CA SER A 887 -11.44 43.48 5.46
C SER A 887 -12.33 42.61 4.56
N GLY A 888 -12.50 41.38 5.03
CA GLY A 888 -13.66 40.55 4.67
C GLY A 888 -13.47 39.06 4.90
N THR A 889 -13.60 38.62 6.12
CA THR A 889 -13.91 37.26 6.57
C THR A 889 -15.03 36.61 5.76
N THR A 890 -14.92 35.32 5.40
CA THR A 890 -15.86 34.30 5.89
C THR A 890 -15.44 32.88 5.45
N ARG A 891 -15.60 32.00 6.40
CA ARG A 891 -15.53 30.55 6.35
C ARG A 891 -16.50 29.92 5.34
N ARG A 892 -16.05 28.89 4.64
CA ARG A 892 -16.67 27.54 4.75
C ARG A 892 -15.71 26.51 4.17
#